data_f58e9759d5450f6b0436063714b6deea
#
_entry.id   f58e9759d5450f6b0436063714b6deea
#
_cell.length_a   1.000
_cell.length_b   1.000
_cell.length_c   1.000
_cell.angle_alpha   90.00
_cell.angle_beta   90.00
_cell.angle_gamma   90.00
#
_symmetry.space_group_name_H-M   'P 1'
#
loop_
_entity.id
_entity.type
_entity.pdbx_description
1 polymer ?
#
loop_
_entity_poly.entity_id
_entity_poly.type
_entity_poly.pdbx_seq_one_letter_code
_entity_poly.pdbx_strand_id
1 'polypeptide(L)'
;MTLPFENDTRIIVKKLAKRSLQADKRRNIFLILTIILTTALLSGMFFTVFAKQRELKDNIRGQYQAVVMETTPEEIDRLSVQSEIEQWGLSQNFGTTRYQDSNLTVEYADEGWMVLGKKPSYIGTFPQAENEILVERAFLDYFELPQETGQTIRLDLGNVEQDYIVSGILQRENTSRIFSVIVSRTFLEMQAEGEPLFEFRFRFVGADRSDMNELKTNIASFLAANNIPENRVFYSSNYFDMQGFHSNSVYVCIPIAIIFLTACGLVIYSIFFISIRGKLREYGRLKVLGTTRRQLRRIIRRESFWLSICSIPIGLIIGALLGFIARPSYWEWKENLLLAVCVAGFTELIVMFSTHAPIRLATKVSPIEAVRDSGYQTEAPKKSSRKSGKHISPVYLAMMNFQRNPKKAVLTLLSLSLTGVFLFSAATVLRSVNVNNMAASSMYDDCNYTIMWEASPEELLEISRENPLTPELREKVLAVDGVKSIIPRTSSAAILSLPNGVSDDFELHTFTREEMEELIPEKMMVDGTSDYDELVKNHGIVITDSMDDPMLSMLSGYQPKVGDIITFQPYGGEPTELTVMGIADSKKVTKTTGIAMFTLPVDLAQQLYPDVENMDRVWNVFTEQDTDSLRKELFSLLDDPRLNIISRSDYGEEFEVALQSVMILIYGLLCFLFLFALVNLVNTLITNLLSRQQEFGVLQSVGMSGRQLSKMLTMECLCYIVVTLVIMLLFGGLIGAFLVVLITKANIVGPLVYQFPIWELLTFAAALLLILVLYSAFAVRYMRRQSLVERIKVMS
;
A
#
# COMPACT_ATOMS: atom_id res chain seq x y z
N MET A 1 0.57 -18.74 65.37
CA MET A 1 0.66 -17.39 65.96
C MET A 1 1.06 -16.41 64.83
N THR A 2 0.16 -15.67 64.29
CA THR A 2 0.39 -14.57 63.37
C THR A 2 0.59 -13.32 64.21
N LEU A 3 1.79 -12.77 64.18
CA LEU A 3 2.08 -11.50 64.84
C LEU A 3 1.27 -10.39 64.16
N PRO A 4 0.64 -9.46 64.94
CA PRO A 4 -0.32 -8.48 64.42
C PRO A 4 0.30 -7.19 63.87
N PHE A 5 1.54 -7.21 63.43
CA PHE A 5 2.16 -6.06 62.78
C PHE A 5 2.19 -6.28 61.30
N GLU A 6 1.34 -5.64 60.54
CA GLU A 6 1.51 -5.38 59.14
C GLU A 6 2.79 -4.57 58.90
N ASN A 7 3.89 -5.26 58.77
CA ASN A 7 5.17 -4.66 58.40
C ASN A 7 5.00 -4.05 57.00
N ASP A 8 4.90 -2.74 56.92
CA ASP A 8 4.85 -2.03 55.62
C ASP A 8 6.17 -2.23 54.85
N THR A 9 6.23 -3.37 54.16
CA THR A 9 7.39 -3.75 53.36
C THR A 9 7.49 -2.99 52.03
N ARG A 10 6.58 -2.05 51.72
CA ARG A 10 6.54 -1.30 50.48
C ARG A 10 7.79 -0.45 50.26
N ILE A 11 8.32 0.15 51.31
CA ILE A 11 9.53 0.98 51.30
C ILE A 11 10.76 0.10 51.00
N ILE A 12 10.85 -1.08 51.62
CA ILE A 12 11.95 -2.03 51.45
C ILE A 12 11.94 -2.56 50.00
N VAL A 13 10.76 -2.97 49.51
CA VAL A 13 10.58 -3.43 48.12
C VAL A 13 11.00 -2.34 47.12
N LYS A 14 10.64 -1.06 47.38
CA LYS A 14 11.05 0.08 46.55
C LYS A 14 12.56 0.29 46.53
N LYS A 15 13.21 0.21 47.70
CA LYS A 15 14.65 0.40 47.85
C LYS A 15 15.45 -0.75 47.21
N LEU A 16 14.97 -1.99 47.36
CA LEU A 16 15.58 -3.16 46.74
C LEU A 16 15.47 -3.13 45.21
N ALA A 17 14.30 -2.81 44.66
CA ALA A 17 14.13 -2.66 43.20
C ALA A 17 15.06 -1.57 42.65
N LYS A 18 15.17 -0.40 43.29
CA LYS A 18 16.07 0.68 42.86
C LYS A 18 17.54 0.28 42.90
N ARG A 19 17.99 -0.40 43.98
CA ARG A 19 19.37 -0.89 44.07
C ARG A 19 19.69 -1.98 43.06
N SER A 20 18.74 -2.89 42.79
CA SER A 20 18.89 -3.91 41.76
C SER A 20 19.06 -3.31 40.37
N LEU A 21 18.26 -2.25 40.03
CA LEU A 21 18.42 -1.52 38.79
C LEU A 21 19.78 -0.83 38.65
N GLN A 22 20.29 -0.24 39.73
CA GLN A 22 21.61 0.41 39.77
C GLN A 22 22.77 -0.54 39.65
N ALA A 23 22.65 -1.76 40.15
CA ALA A 23 23.69 -2.80 40.08
C ALA A 23 23.92 -3.29 38.65
N ASP A 24 22.85 -3.42 37.85
CA ASP A 24 22.91 -4.04 36.52
C ASP A 24 22.75 -3.05 35.37
N LYS A 25 23.42 -1.90 35.41
CA LYS A 25 23.26 -0.82 34.39
C LYS A 25 23.38 -1.30 32.95
N ARG A 26 24.39 -2.13 32.64
CA ARG A 26 24.63 -2.60 31.26
C ARG A 26 23.46 -3.41 30.70
N ARG A 27 22.93 -4.32 31.49
CA ARG A 27 21.78 -5.15 31.11
C ARG A 27 20.52 -4.31 30.97
N ASN A 28 20.29 -3.38 31.87
CA ASN A 28 19.14 -2.50 31.84
C ASN A 28 19.12 -1.59 30.60
N ILE A 29 20.28 -1.15 30.09
CA ILE A 29 20.41 -0.41 28.84
C ILE A 29 19.82 -1.22 27.65
N PHE A 30 20.13 -2.51 27.55
CA PHE A 30 19.59 -3.36 26.48
C PHE A 30 18.07 -3.56 26.61
N LEU A 31 17.54 -3.71 27.82
CA LEU A 31 16.11 -3.79 28.08
C LEU A 31 15.43 -2.47 27.70
N ILE A 32 15.98 -1.33 28.13
CA ILE A 32 15.51 0.01 27.78
C ILE A 32 15.50 0.18 26.25
N LEU A 33 16.61 -0.12 25.58
CA LEU A 33 16.72 0.02 24.13
C LEU A 33 15.69 -0.83 23.39
N THR A 34 15.45 -2.07 23.85
CA THR A 34 14.45 -2.94 23.24
C THR A 34 13.02 -2.40 23.42
N ILE A 35 12.68 -1.93 24.62
CA ILE A 35 11.36 -1.34 24.86
C ILE A 35 11.19 -0.04 24.05
N ILE A 36 12.25 0.80 23.96
CA ILE A 36 12.25 2.01 23.10
C ILE A 36 11.96 1.63 21.66
N LEU A 37 12.71 0.69 21.08
CA LEU A 37 12.54 0.26 19.69
C LEU A 37 11.14 -0.34 19.46
N THR A 38 10.66 -1.19 20.37
CA THR A 38 9.30 -1.76 20.27
C THR A 38 8.24 -0.67 20.31
N THR A 39 8.36 0.30 21.23
CA THR A 39 7.40 1.40 21.36
C THR A 39 7.48 2.33 20.15
N ALA A 40 8.69 2.66 19.67
CA ALA A 40 8.89 3.51 18.52
C ALA A 40 8.30 2.91 17.24
N LEU A 41 8.47 1.61 17.06
CA LEU A 41 7.93 0.89 15.92
C LEU A 41 6.40 0.82 15.98
N LEU A 42 5.82 0.49 17.13
CA LEU A 42 4.37 0.50 17.34
C LEU A 42 3.77 1.89 17.14
N SER A 43 4.32 2.90 17.79
CA SER A 43 3.80 4.27 17.69
C SER A 43 3.99 4.84 16.29
N GLY A 44 5.15 4.62 15.65
CA GLY A 44 5.41 5.05 14.28
C GLY A 44 4.40 4.46 13.30
N MET A 45 4.14 3.14 13.39
CA MET A 45 3.13 2.48 12.55
C MET A 45 1.73 3.08 12.78
N PHE A 46 1.29 3.21 14.04
CA PHE A 46 -0.04 3.77 14.32
C PHE A 46 -0.16 5.23 13.90
N PHE A 47 0.81 6.08 14.21
CA PHE A 47 0.76 7.49 13.81
C PHE A 47 0.69 7.64 12.30
N THR A 48 1.42 6.82 11.54
CA THR A 48 1.38 6.89 10.09
C THR A 48 0.08 6.38 9.51
N VAL A 49 -0.46 5.26 10.02
CA VAL A 49 -1.77 4.73 9.58
C VAL A 49 -2.87 5.75 9.86
N PHE A 50 -2.90 6.36 11.05
CA PHE A 50 -3.90 7.38 11.37
C PHE A 50 -3.71 8.68 10.57
N ALA A 51 -2.46 9.08 10.27
CA ALA A 51 -2.21 10.22 9.38
C ALA A 51 -2.71 9.92 7.96
N LYS A 52 -2.48 8.70 7.44
CA LYS A 52 -3.03 8.28 6.13
C LYS A 52 -4.56 8.24 6.12
N GLN A 53 -5.18 7.78 7.20
CA GLN A 53 -6.65 7.82 7.32
C GLN A 53 -7.19 9.26 7.31
N ARG A 54 -6.47 10.21 7.92
CA ARG A 54 -6.86 11.63 7.88
C ARG A 54 -6.71 12.20 6.48
N GLU A 55 -5.62 11.90 5.80
CA GLU A 55 -5.40 12.26 4.41
C GLU A 55 -6.55 11.76 3.52
N LEU A 56 -6.92 10.48 3.63
CA LEU A 56 -8.04 9.90 2.88
C LEU A 56 -9.36 10.59 3.22
N LYS A 57 -9.63 10.84 4.49
CA LYS A 57 -10.83 11.59 4.91
C LYS A 57 -10.82 13.02 4.41
N ASP A 58 -9.67 13.68 4.41
CA ASP A 58 -9.55 15.04 3.92
C ASP A 58 -9.65 15.11 2.41
N ASN A 59 -9.18 14.10 1.70
CA ASN A 59 -9.35 13.99 0.25
C ASN A 59 -10.83 13.84 -0.15
N ILE A 60 -11.63 13.13 0.63
CA ILE A 60 -13.06 12.96 0.38
C ILE A 60 -13.87 14.19 0.88
N ARG A 61 -13.44 14.77 2.02
CA ARG A 61 -14.13 15.88 2.64
C ARG A 61 -14.14 17.09 1.72
N GLY A 62 -15.33 17.58 1.44
CA GLY A 62 -15.52 18.72 0.55
C GLY A 62 -15.51 18.37 -0.95
N GLN A 63 -15.38 17.09 -1.34
CA GLN A 63 -15.60 16.67 -2.73
C GLN A 63 -17.08 16.62 -3.07
N TYR A 64 -17.34 16.73 -4.35
CA TYR A 64 -18.68 16.52 -4.91
C TYR A 64 -19.11 15.07 -4.81
N GLN A 65 -20.44 14.85 -4.80
CA GLN A 65 -21.01 13.51 -4.85
C GLN A 65 -21.56 13.13 -6.22
N ALA A 66 -22.05 14.12 -6.97
CA ALA A 66 -22.57 13.88 -8.32
C ALA A 66 -22.31 15.06 -9.24
N VAL A 67 -22.32 14.76 -10.55
CA VAL A 67 -22.29 15.72 -11.64
C VAL A 67 -23.52 15.48 -12.48
N VAL A 68 -24.23 16.55 -12.85
CA VAL A 68 -25.30 16.55 -13.85
C VAL A 68 -24.70 17.07 -15.14
N MET A 69 -24.74 16.26 -16.18
CA MET A 69 -24.25 16.61 -17.51
C MET A 69 -25.27 17.46 -18.27
N GLU A 70 -24.83 18.22 -19.26
CA GLU A 70 -25.68 18.97 -20.17
C GLU A 70 -26.70 19.88 -19.47
N THR A 71 -26.33 20.49 -18.38
CA THR A 71 -27.21 21.32 -17.56
C THR A 71 -27.41 22.69 -18.21
N THR A 72 -28.67 23.06 -18.47
CA THR A 72 -29.01 24.36 -19.03
C THR A 72 -28.92 25.49 -17.98
N PRO A 73 -28.76 26.75 -18.37
CA PRO A 73 -28.77 27.89 -17.45
C PRO A 73 -30.03 27.94 -16.56
N GLU A 74 -31.19 27.59 -17.11
CA GLU A 74 -32.44 27.53 -16.33
C GLU A 74 -32.43 26.44 -15.25
N GLU A 75 -31.85 25.29 -15.58
CA GLU A 75 -31.66 24.19 -14.62
C GLU A 75 -30.65 24.58 -13.52
N ILE A 76 -29.57 25.26 -13.89
CA ILE A 76 -28.56 25.77 -12.94
C ILE A 76 -29.20 26.74 -11.95
N ASP A 77 -29.98 27.70 -12.44
CA ASP A 77 -30.68 28.66 -11.57
C ASP A 77 -31.63 27.94 -10.61
N ARG A 78 -32.32 26.90 -11.06
CA ARG A 78 -33.23 26.10 -10.25
C ARG A 78 -32.50 25.24 -9.20
N LEU A 79 -31.40 24.57 -9.58
CA LEU A 79 -30.65 23.67 -8.72
C LEU A 79 -29.80 24.43 -7.70
N SER A 80 -29.16 25.52 -8.11
CA SER A 80 -28.21 26.29 -7.28
C SER A 80 -28.82 26.91 -6.02
N VAL A 81 -30.14 27.16 -6.03
CA VAL A 81 -30.86 27.78 -4.89
C VAL A 81 -31.44 26.75 -3.91
N GLN A 82 -31.32 25.46 -4.17
CA GLN A 82 -31.89 24.41 -3.33
C GLN A 82 -31.13 24.25 -2.01
N SER A 83 -31.87 24.10 -0.90
CA SER A 83 -31.32 24.00 0.44
C SER A 83 -30.52 22.74 0.70
N GLU A 84 -30.69 21.72 -0.10
CA GLU A 84 -30.02 20.42 -0.07
C GLU A 84 -28.57 20.51 -0.61
N ILE A 85 -28.29 21.52 -1.45
CA ILE A 85 -26.98 21.74 -2.03
C ILE A 85 -26.14 22.63 -1.12
N GLU A 86 -25.02 22.12 -0.63
CA GLU A 86 -24.06 22.87 0.19
C GLU A 86 -23.15 23.76 -0.66
N GLN A 87 -22.73 23.23 -1.81
CA GLN A 87 -21.81 23.89 -2.73
C GLN A 87 -21.98 23.28 -4.14
N TRP A 88 -21.77 24.08 -5.15
CA TRP A 88 -21.81 23.66 -6.56
C TRP A 88 -20.74 24.40 -7.38
N GLY A 89 -20.49 23.90 -8.58
CA GLY A 89 -19.57 24.49 -9.56
C GLY A 89 -19.88 24.02 -10.96
N LEU A 90 -19.43 24.79 -11.94
CA LEU A 90 -19.68 24.60 -13.36
C LEU A 90 -18.40 24.33 -14.14
N SER A 91 -18.50 23.46 -15.13
CA SER A 91 -17.47 23.24 -16.13
C SER A 91 -18.13 23.06 -17.50
N GLN A 92 -17.38 23.35 -18.56
CA GLN A 92 -17.69 22.96 -19.93
C GLN A 92 -16.40 22.62 -20.66
N ASN A 93 -16.37 21.46 -21.29
CA ASN A 93 -15.24 21.03 -22.10
C ASN A 93 -15.43 21.48 -23.56
N PHE A 94 -14.40 22.08 -24.14
CA PHE A 94 -14.37 22.51 -25.55
C PHE A 94 -13.59 21.54 -26.44
N GLY A 95 -13.19 20.40 -25.91
CA GLY A 95 -12.36 19.43 -26.60
C GLY A 95 -10.86 19.65 -26.42
N THR A 96 -10.10 19.07 -27.31
CA THR A 96 -8.64 19.03 -27.20
C THR A 96 -8.02 19.72 -28.43
N THR A 97 -7.05 20.58 -28.19
CA THR A 97 -6.21 21.20 -29.21
C THR A 97 -4.77 20.76 -29.07
N ARG A 98 -3.93 21.15 -30.03
CA ARG A 98 -2.52 20.74 -30.01
C ARG A 98 -1.58 21.94 -29.78
N TYR A 99 -0.58 21.72 -28.92
CA TYR A 99 0.53 22.64 -28.77
C TYR A 99 1.85 21.87 -28.88
N GLN A 100 2.63 22.15 -29.94
CA GLN A 100 3.89 21.44 -30.24
C GLN A 100 3.71 19.89 -30.24
N ASP A 101 4.30 19.19 -29.31
CA ASP A 101 4.29 17.72 -29.17
C ASP A 101 3.35 17.21 -28.04
N SER A 102 2.36 18.01 -27.65
CA SER A 102 1.41 17.68 -26.61
C SER A 102 0.00 18.16 -26.91
N ASN A 103 -0.97 17.50 -26.30
CA ASN A 103 -2.38 17.89 -26.41
C ASN A 103 -2.75 18.80 -25.21
N LEU A 104 -3.61 19.78 -25.50
CA LEU A 104 -4.18 20.71 -24.56
C LEU A 104 -5.69 20.51 -24.49
N THR A 105 -6.22 20.11 -23.36
CA THR A 105 -7.66 20.12 -23.12
C THR A 105 -8.10 21.53 -22.78
N VAL A 106 -9.05 22.08 -23.56
CA VAL A 106 -9.59 23.41 -23.35
C VAL A 106 -10.88 23.29 -22.56
N GLU A 107 -10.91 23.82 -21.35
CA GLU A 107 -12.09 23.73 -20.49
C GLU A 107 -12.43 25.10 -19.88
N TYR A 108 -13.71 25.40 -19.74
CA TYR A 108 -14.19 26.39 -18.79
C TYR A 108 -14.43 25.68 -17.45
N ALA A 109 -13.94 26.26 -16.36
CA ALA A 109 -14.22 25.78 -15.01
C ALA A 109 -14.31 26.99 -14.06
N ASP A 110 -15.31 27.04 -13.23
CA ASP A 110 -15.42 28.08 -12.19
C ASP A 110 -14.67 27.69 -10.88
N GLU A 111 -14.56 28.61 -9.95
CA GLU A 111 -13.96 28.35 -8.64
C GLU A 111 -14.66 27.21 -7.87
N GLY A 112 -16.00 27.14 -7.98
CA GLY A 112 -16.79 26.09 -7.33
C GLY A 112 -16.41 24.69 -7.85
N TRP A 113 -16.30 24.57 -9.16
CA TRP A 113 -15.85 23.34 -9.81
C TRP A 113 -14.45 22.91 -9.34
N MET A 114 -13.51 23.86 -9.27
CA MET A 114 -12.15 23.60 -8.83
C MET A 114 -12.09 23.15 -7.37
N VAL A 115 -12.81 23.84 -6.50
CA VAL A 115 -12.86 23.52 -5.06
C VAL A 115 -13.47 22.13 -4.83
N LEU A 116 -14.60 21.84 -5.45
CA LEU A 116 -15.29 20.55 -5.33
C LEU A 116 -14.52 19.39 -5.93
N GLY A 117 -13.72 19.63 -6.97
CA GLY A 117 -12.81 18.65 -7.57
C GLY A 117 -11.50 18.48 -6.83
N LYS A 118 -11.29 19.28 -5.74
CA LYS A 118 -9.99 19.30 -5.04
C LYS A 118 -8.80 19.55 -5.97
N LYS A 119 -9.03 20.30 -7.05
CA LYS A 119 -7.93 20.71 -7.93
C LYS A 119 -6.94 21.57 -7.11
N PRO A 120 -5.64 21.50 -7.41
CA PRO A 120 -4.62 22.17 -6.62
C PRO A 120 -4.78 23.70 -6.63
N SER A 121 -4.11 24.37 -5.69
CA SER A 121 -4.07 25.82 -5.59
C SER A 121 -3.50 26.45 -6.84
N TYR A 122 -3.89 27.66 -7.16
CA TYR A 122 -3.34 28.43 -8.27
C TYR A 122 -2.64 29.70 -7.77
N ILE A 123 -1.73 30.23 -8.56
CA ILE A 123 -1.07 31.53 -8.35
C ILE A 123 -1.60 32.48 -9.42
N GLY A 124 -1.92 33.71 -9.04
CA GLY A 124 -2.50 34.69 -9.95
C GLY A 124 -4.01 34.84 -9.78
N THR A 125 -4.74 35.11 -10.84
CA THR A 125 -6.19 35.31 -10.86
C THR A 125 -6.87 34.38 -11.86
N PHE A 126 -8.13 34.07 -11.62
CA PHE A 126 -8.97 33.38 -12.58
C PHE A 126 -9.15 34.24 -13.85
N PRO A 127 -9.17 33.62 -15.06
CA PRO A 127 -9.33 34.33 -16.30
C PRO A 127 -10.69 35.04 -16.35
N GLN A 128 -10.68 36.34 -16.68
CA GLN A 128 -11.88 37.18 -16.81
C GLN A 128 -12.09 37.62 -18.24
N ALA A 129 -11.02 38.06 -18.94
CA ALA A 129 -11.08 38.51 -20.31
C ALA A 129 -11.02 37.33 -21.27
N GLU A 130 -11.49 37.52 -22.49
CA GLU A 130 -11.51 36.52 -23.57
C GLU A 130 -10.14 35.91 -23.84
N ASN A 131 -9.08 36.71 -23.77
CA ASN A 131 -7.72 36.31 -24.05
C ASN A 131 -6.90 35.94 -22.78
N GLU A 132 -7.55 35.78 -21.65
CA GLU A 132 -6.92 35.34 -20.43
C GLU A 132 -7.13 33.83 -20.25
N ILE A 133 -6.06 33.18 -19.84
CA ILE A 133 -6.05 31.72 -19.55
C ILE A 133 -5.37 31.42 -18.22
N LEU A 134 -5.78 30.28 -17.63
CA LEU A 134 -5.09 29.67 -16.51
C LEU A 134 -4.51 28.34 -17.00
N VAL A 135 -3.22 28.16 -16.83
CA VAL A 135 -2.46 26.98 -17.32
C VAL A 135 -1.87 26.17 -16.18
N GLU A 136 -1.61 24.91 -16.42
CA GLU A 136 -0.92 24.05 -15.44
C GLU A 136 0.56 24.42 -15.36
N ARG A 137 1.13 24.37 -14.15
CA ARG A 137 2.58 24.54 -13.95
C ARG A 137 3.39 23.51 -14.75
N ALA A 138 2.91 22.26 -14.78
CA ALA A 138 3.54 21.18 -15.51
C ALA A 138 3.64 21.47 -17.02
N PHE A 139 2.65 22.18 -17.60
CA PHE A 139 2.71 22.66 -18.97
C PHE A 139 3.87 23.65 -19.19
N LEU A 140 4.01 24.63 -18.28
CA LEU A 140 5.09 25.61 -18.37
C LEU A 140 6.47 24.97 -18.19
N ASP A 141 6.58 24.01 -17.25
CA ASP A 141 7.82 23.26 -17.00
C ASP A 141 8.20 22.40 -18.20
N TYR A 142 7.24 21.71 -18.82
CA TYR A 142 7.50 20.82 -19.95
C TYR A 142 8.01 21.55 -21.18
N PHE A 143 7.45 22.74 -21.46
CA PHE A 143 7.85 23.57 -22.61
C PHE A 143 8.91 24.60 -22.26
N GLU A 144 9.55 24.52 -21.08
CA GLU A 144 10.57 25.46 -20.63
C GLU A 144 10.13 26.94 -20.68
N LEU A 145 8.82 27.19 -20.46
CA LEU A 145 8.23 28.52 -20.43
C LEU A 145 8.39 29.17 -19.06
N PRO A 146 8.47 30.52 -18.97
CA PRO A 146 8.53 31.21 -17.69
C PRO A 146 7.34 30.88 -16.79
N GLN A 147 7.59 30.67 -15.50
CA GLN A 147 6.54 30.43 -14.50
C GLN A 147 6.04 31.74 -13.88
N GLU A 148 5.63 32.68 -14.73
CA GLU A 148 5.20 34.01 -14.31
C GLU A 148 3.82 34.33 -14.87
N THR A 149 2.98 34.96 -14.06
CA THR A 149 1.68 35.49 -14.54
C THR A 149 1.87 36.78 -15.34
N GLY A 150 1.03 37.00 -16.34
CA GLY A 150 1.13 38.16 -17.25
C GLY A 150 1.95 37.87 -18.50
N GLN A 151 2.60 36.71 -18.60
CA GLN A 151 3.26 36.31 -19.85
C GLN A 151 2.22 36.00 -20.94
N THR A 152 2.65 36.08 -22.17
CA THR A 152 1.83 35.80 -23.35
C THR A 152 2.27 34.52 -24.04
N ILE A 153 1.32 33.63 -24.30
CA ILE A 153 1.55 32.37 -25.03
C ILE A 153 0.64 32.36 -26.25
N ARG A 154 1.20 32.01 -27.39
CA ARG A 154 0.45 31.89 -28.65
C ARG A 154 -0.14 30.48 -28.74
N LEU A 155 -1.46 30.38 -28.70
CA LEU A 155 -2.21 29.12 -28.70
C LEU A 155 -3.36 29.22 -29.74
N ASP A 156 -3.74 28.05 -30.24
CA ASP A 156 -5.01 27.88 -30.96
C ASP A 156 -6.02 27.19 -30.04
N LEU A 157 -6.99 27.94 -29.53
CA LEU A 157 -8.00 27.46 -28.59
C LEU A 157 -9.43 27.53 -29.14
N GLY A 158 -9.64 27.39 -30.45
CA GLY A 158 -10.96 27.45 -31.06
C GLY A 158 -10.91 27.89 -32.49
N ASN A 159 -10.07 27.27 -33.28
CA ASN A 159 -9.87 27.55 -34.70
C ASN A 159 -9.23 28.93 -35.04
N VAL A 160 -8.78 29.68 -34.04
CA VAL A 160 -8.04 30.94 -34.24
C VAL A 160 -6.79 30.94 -33.35
N GLU A 161 -5.64 30.99 -33.99
CA GLU A 161 -4.37 31.16 -33.31
C GLU A 161 -4.21 32.64 -32.87
N GLN A 162 -4.16 32.85 -31.54
CA GLN A 162 -3.97 34.19 -30.96
C GLN A 162 -3.06 34.18 -29.76
N ASP A 163 -2.71 35.37 -29.28
CA ASP A 163 -1.89 35.56 -28.10
C ASP A 163 -2.77 35.57 -26.82
N TYR A 164 -2.58 34.58 -25.94
CA TYR A 164 -3.27 34.50 -24.67
C TYR A 164 -2.37 34.95 -23.53
N ILE A 165 -2.95 35.63 -22.55
CA ILE A 165 -2.27 36.12 -21.36
C ILE A 165 -2.48 35.07 -20.24
N VAL A 166 -1.40 34.58 -19.66
CA VAL A 166 -1.46 33.68 -18.49
C VAL A 166 -1.85 34.49 -17.26
N SER A 167 -3.13 34.50 -16.91
CA SER A 167 -3.65 35.18 -15.71
C SER A 167 -3.40 34.41 -14.43
N GLY A 168 -3.30 33.08 -14.53
CA GLY A 168 -3.02 32.23 -13.38
C GLY A 168 -2.29 30.94 -13.76
N ILE A 169 -1.62 30.36 -12.76
CA ILE A 169 -0.86 29.10 -12.90
C ILE A 169 -1.36 28.11 -11.85
N LEU A 170 -1.96 27.03 -12.32
CA LEU A 170 -2.44 25.93 -11.50
C LEU A 170 -1.24 25.12 -10.99
N GLN A 171 -1.12 24.95 -9.66
CA GLN A 171 -0.03 24.24 -9.02
C GLN A 171 -0.29 22.72 -9.06
N ARG A 172 -0.45 22.16 -10.26
CA ARG A 172 -0.65 20.73 -10.49
C ARG A 172 0.64 20.12 -11.01
N GLU A 173 1.09 19.06 -10.35
CA GLU A 173 2.11 18.15 -10.89
C GLU A 173 1.36 17.19 -11.83
N ASN A 174 1.64 17.27 -13.10
CA ASN A 174 1.04 16.44 -14.13
C ASN A 174 2.16 15.69 -14.86
N THR A 175 2.09 14.39 -14.85
CA THR A 175 3.05 13.50 -15.51
C THR A 175 2.52 12.99 -16.84
N SER A 176 1.20 13.07 -17.03
CA SER A 176 0.57 12.77 -18.30
C SER A 176 0.77 13.96 -19.24
N ARG A 177 1.40 13.96 -20.28
CA ARG A 177 1.67 15.06 -21.22
C ARG A 177 0.39 15.59 -21.93
N ILE A 178 -0.74 15.46 -21.29
CA ILE A 178 -2.02 16.08 -21.63
C ILE A 178 -2.25 17.16 -20.59
N PHE A 179 -2.23 18.40 -21.02
CA PHE A 179 -2.35 19.56 -20.13
C PHE A 179 -3.72 20.19 -20.26
N SER A 180 -4.23 20.80 -19.18
CA SER A 180 -5.48 21.56 -19.20
C SER A 180 -5.21 23.05 -19.28
N VAL A 181 -5.99 23.73 -20.12
CA VAL A 181 -6.07 25.18 -20.21
C VAL A 181 -7.48 25.59 -19.82
N ILE A 182 -7.59 26.39 -18.76
CA ILE A 182 -8.87 26.91 -18.31
C ILE A 182 -9.08 28.31 -18.93
N VAL A 183 -10.19 28.47 -19.65
CA VAL A 183 -10.59 29.71 -20.30
C VAL A 183 -11.62 30.49 -19.49
N SER A 184 -11.81 31.76 -19.82
CA SER A 184 -12.77 32.62 -19.15
C SER A 184 -14.22 32.33 -19.59
N ARG A 185 -15.19 32.79 -18.75
CA ARG A 185 -16.59 32.76 -19.14
C ARG A 185 -16.88 33.63 -20.37
N THR A 186 -16.15 34.73 -20.53
CA THR A 186 -16.26 35.60 -21.72
C THR A 186 -15.87 34.86 -23.01
N PHE A 187 -14.79 34.05 -22.95
CA PHE A 187 -14.39 33.19 -24.06
C PHE A 187 -15.51 32.20 -24.40
N LEU A 188 -16.12 31.56 -23.42
CA LEU A 188 -17.22 30.61 -23.61
C LEU A 188 -18.40 31.25 -24.28
N GLU A 189 -18.86 32.43 -23.83
CA GLU A 189 -20.00 33.15 -24.41
C GLU A 189 -19.78 33.61 -25.86
N MET A 190 -18.53 33.78 -26.28
CA MET A 190 -18.18 34.13 -27.66
C MET A 190 -18.08 32.93 -28.60
N GLN A 191 -17.71 31.77 -28.08
CA GLN A 191 -17.53 30.54 -28.88
C GLN A 191 -18.81 29.69 -28.98
N ALA A 192 -19.78 29.90 -28.09
CA ALA A 192 -20.98 29.09 -28.06
C ALA A 192 -21.88 29.31 -29.28
N GLU A 193 -22.10 28.29 -30.09
CA GLU A 193 -23.14 28.22 -31.11
C GLU A 193 -24.45 27.77 -30.45
N GLY A 194 -25.16 28.69 -29.76
CA GLY A 194 -26.42 28.38 -29.05
C GLY A 194 -26.36 28.61 -27.54
N GLU A 195 -27.32 28.02 -26.84
CA GLU A 195 -27.32 28.09 -25.39
C GLU A 195 -26.25 27.16 -24.79
N PRO A 196 -25.32 27.66 -23.94
CA PRO A 196 -24.24 26.82 -23.44
C PRO A 196 -24.79 25.76 -22.48
N LEU A 197 -24.31 24.53 -22.63
CA LEU A 197 -24.61 23.41 -21.74
C LEU A 197 -23.44 23.19 -20.80
N PHE A 198 -23.73 23.02 -19.53
CA PHE A 198 -22.68 22.88 -18.49
C PHE A 198 -22.72 21.52 -17.82
N GLU A 199 -21.61 21.12 -17.32
CA GLU A 199 -21.48 20.11 -16.27
C GLU A 199 -21.73 20.79 -14.93
N PHE A 200 -22.77 20.39 -14.19
CA PHE A 200 -23.12 20.91 -12.89
C PHE A 200 -22.68 19.94 -11.79
N ARG A 201 -21.58 20.26 -11.14
CA ARG A 201 -21.02 19.47 -10.03
C ARG A 201 -21.56 20.02 -8.70
N PHE A 202 -22.02 19.13 -7.83
CA PHE A 202 -22.57 19.58 -6.54
C PHE A 202 -22.24 18.69 -5.38
N ARG A 203 -22.38 19.27 -4.19
CA ARG A 203 -22.20 18.65 -2.91
C ARG A 203 -23.45 18.83 -2.05
N PHE A 204 -23.91 17.72 -1.46
CA PHE A 204 -25.06 17.70 -0.54
C PHE A 204 -24.71 18.15 0.87
N VAL A 205 -25.64 18.83 1.52
CA VAL A 205 -25.52 19.22 2.93
C VAL A 205 -25.40 17.99 3.82
N GLY A 206 -24.37 17.95 4.64
CA GLY A 206 -24.16 16.86 5.59
C GLY A 206 -23.68 15.54 5.00
N ALA A 207 -23.27 15.48 3.74
CA ALA A 207 -22.83 14.27 3.04
C ALA A 207 -21.76 13.47 3.79
N ASP A 208 -20.80 14.14 4.45
CA ASP A 208 -19.71 13.47 5.20
C ASP A 208 -20.19 12.68 6.43
N ARG A 209 -21.45 12.82 6.85
CA ARG A 209 -22.03 12.16 8.01
C ARG A 209 -23.08 11.11 7.66
N SER A 210 -23.53 11.09 6.41
CA SER A 210 -24.57 10.18 5.92
C SER A 210 -24.00 8.81 5.55
N ASP A 211 -24.84 7.79 5.66
CA ASP A 211 -24.53 6.47 5.07
C ASP A 211 -24.54 6.58 3.54
N MET A 212 -23.66 5.82 2.88
CA MET A 212 -23.47 5.89 1.42
C MET A 212 -24.73 5.56 0.62
N ASN A 213 -25.44 4.50 1.02
CA ASN A 213 -26.64 4.08 0.30
C ASN A 213 -27.78 5.08 0.54
N GLU A 214 -27.88 5.60 1.76
CA GLU A 214 -28.83 6.65 2.10
C GLU A 214 -28.52 7.93 1.31
N LEU A 215 -27.25 8.32 1.21
CA LEU A 215 -26.83 9.51 0.45
C LEU A 215 -27.15 9.36 -1.05
N LYS A 216 -26.83 8.21 -1.68
CA LYS A 216 -27.18 7.95 -3.08
C LYS A 216 -28.70 8.03 -3.29
N THR A 217 -29.49 7.41 -2.42
CA THR A 217 -30.96 7.44 -2.50
C THR A 217 -31.50 8.87 -2.35
N ASN A 218 -30.91 9.67 -1.45
CA ASN A 218 -31.30 11.07 -1.25
C ASN A 218 -30.99 11.90 -2.50
N ILE A 219 -29.79 11.73 -3.09
CA ILE A 219 -29.39 12.42 -4.32
C ILE A 219 -30.35 12.03 -5.48
N ALA A 220 -30.59 10.74 -5.68
CA ALA A 220 -31.52 10.29 -6.73
C ALA A 220 -32.94 10.86 -6.56
N SER A 221 -33.45 10.86 -5.33
CA SER A 221 -34.76 11.41 -5.02
C SER A 221 -34.83 12.93 -5.26
N PHE A 222 -33.77 13.64 -4.90
CA PHE A 222 -33.62 15.08 -5.15
C PHE A 222 -33.60 15.41 -6.64
N LEU A 223 -32.82 14.67 -7.42
CA LEU A 223 -32.72 14.90 -8.87
C LEU A 223 -34.03 14.59 -9.58
N ALA A 224 -34.71 13.49 -9.21
CA ALA A 224 -36.02 13.14 -9.72
C ALA A 224 -37.08 14.22 -9.39
N ALA A 225 -37.05 14.80 -8.18
CA ALA A 225 -37.94 15.89 -7.78
C ALA A 225 -37.69 17.19 -8.58
N ASN A 226 -36.49 17.37 -9.11
CA ASN A 226 -36.11 18.48 -9.98
C ASN A 226 -36.23 18.17 -11.49
N ASN A 227 -36.83 17.06 -11.87
CA ASN A 227 -37.01 16.58 -13.25
C ASN A 227 -35.65 16.39 -14.00
N ILE A 228 -34.60 16.02 -13.31
CA ILE A 228 -33.32 15.64 -13.92
C ILE A 228 -33.35 14.14 -14.16
N PRO A 229 -33.20 13.67 -15.40
CA PRO A 229 -33.17 12.25 -15.72
C PRO A 229 -31.86 11.61 -15.23
N GLU A 230 -31.96 10.34 -14.82
CA GLU A 230 -30.84 9.63 -14.17
C GLU A 230 -29.67 9.41 -15.13
N ASN A 231 -29.91 9.29 -16.43
CA ASN A 231 -28.88 9.13 -17.45
C ASN A 231 -27.94 10.35 -17.60
N ARG A 232 -28.33 11.51 -17.11
CA ARG A 232 -27.49 12.73 -17.09
C ARG A 232 -26.68 12.87 -15.79
N VAL A 233 -26.74 11.88 -14.87
CA VAL A 233 -26.18 11.98 -13.54
C VAL A 233 -25.03 11.01 -13.35
N PHE A 234 -23.84 11.53 -13.11
CA PHE A 234 -22.66 10.75 -12.80
C PHE A 234 -22.26 10.88 -11.34
N TYR A 235 -22.28 9.76 -10.62
CA TYR A 235 -21.84 9.72 -9.23
C TYR A 235 -20.32 9.68 -9.14
N SER A 236 -19.73 10.44 -8.22
CA SER A 236 -18.28 10.44 -7.99
C SER A 236 -17.79 9.10 -7.47
N SER A 237 -17.19 8.29 -8.33
CA SER A 237 -16.53 7.03 -7.94
C SER A 237 -15.48 7.28 -6.86
N ASN A 238 -14.66 8.33 -6.99
CA ASN A 238 -13.67 8.69 -5.98
C ASN A 238 -14.28 8.91 -4.59
N TYR A 239 -15.43 9.59 -4.51
CA TYR A 239 -16.12 9.82 -3.24
C TYR A 239 -16.67 8.53 -2.63
N PHE A 240 -17.37 7.75 -3.43
CA PHE A 240 -18.07 6.55 -2.97
C PHE A 240 -17.14 5.36 -2.78
N ASP A 241 -16.16 5.16 -3.65
CA ASP A 241 -15.21 4.05 -3.56
C ASP A 241 -14.18 4.25 -2.44
N MET A 242 -13.67 5.48 -2.24
CA MET A 242 -12.76 5.76 -1.12
C MET A 242 -13.43 5.60 0.25
N GLN A 243 -14.72 5.91 0.38
CA GLN A 243 -15.44 5.60 1.61
C GLN A 243 -15.60 4.08 1.83
N GLY A 244 -15.86 3.31 0.78
CA GLY A 244 -15.90 1.85 0.84
C GLY A 244 -14.55 1.23 1.21
N PHE A 245 -13.46 1.73 0.65
CA PHE A 245 -12.09 1.32 0.95
C PHE A 245 -11.72 1.56 2.42
N HIS A 246 -12.24 2.64 3.03
CA HIS A 246 -12.01 2.94 4.45
C HIS A 246 -12.56 1.85 5.38
N SER A 247 -13.69 1.25 5.06
CA SER A 247 -14.29 0.16 5.82
C SER A 247 -13.47 -1.13 5.71
N ASN A 248 -13.00 -1.48 4.52
CA ASN A 248 -12.34 -2.76 4.25
C ASN A 248 -10.87 -2.79 4.68
N SER A 249 -10.16 -1.67 4.61
CA SER A 249 -8.73 -1.59 5.00
C SER A 249 -8.49 -1.90 6.48
N VAL A 250 -9.45 -1.63 7.36
CA VAL A 250 -9.36 -1.96 8.78
C VAL A 250 -9.28 -3.47 9.01
N TYR A 251 -10.04 -4.28 8.25
CA TYR A 251 -10.02 -5.74 8.40
C TYR A 251 -8.68 -6.36 7.99
N VAL A 252 -7.96 -5.75 7.06
CA VAL A 252 -6.61 -6.19 6.65
C VAL A 252 -5.55 -5.74 7.65
N CYS A 253 -5.68 -4.56 8.23
CA CYS A 253 -4.71 -4.03 9.21
C CYS A 253 -4.73 -4.78 10.54
N ILE A 254 -5.88 -5.28 11.00
CA ILE A 254 -6.01 -5.98 12.29
C ILE A 254 -5.14 -7.24 12.37
N PRO A 255 -5.18 -8.21 11.43
CA PRO A 255 -4.32 -9.38 11.47
C PRO A 255 -2.83 -9.01 11.47
N ILE A 256 -2.42 -8.06 10.65
CA ILE A 256 -1.04 -7.57 10.56
C ILE A 256 -0.59 -7.00 11.93
N ALA A 257 -1.43 -6.19 12.56
CA ALA A 257 -1.15 -5.62 13.88
C ALA A 257 -1.01 -6.72 14.96
N ILE A 258 -1.89 -7.73 14.97
CA ILE A 258 -1.84 -8.87 15.93
C ILE A 258 -0.55 -9.66 15.76
N ILE A 259 -0.16 -9.98 14.54
CA ILE A 259 1.08 -10.70 14.24
C ILE A 259 2.27 -9.88 14.75
N PHE A 260 2.28 -8.59 14.46
CA PHE A 260 3.34 -7.67 14.86
C PHE A 260 3.45 -7.53 16.38
N LEU A 261 2.32 -7.37 17.09
CA LEU A 261 2.25 -7.32 18.54
C LEU A 261 2.76 -8.61 19.18
N THR A 262 2.44 -9.76 18.59
CA THR A 262 2.93 -11.07 19.05
C THR A 262 4.44 -11.16 18.92
N ALA A 263 5.01 -10.69 17.81
CA ALA A 263 6.45 -10.66 17.61
C ALA A 263 7.17 -9.78 18.64
N CYS A 264 6.69 -8.55 18.84
CA CYS A 264 7.22 -7.64 19.85
C CYS A 264 7.14 -8.26 21.26
N GLY A 265 6.01 -8.85 21.59
CA GLY A 265 5.81 -9.55 22.85
C GLY A 265 6.79 -10.69 23.09
N LEU A 266 7.05 -11.51 22.06
CA LEU A 266 8.02 -12.61 22.13
C LEU A 266 9.46 -12.11 22.33
N VAL A 267 9.85 -11.01 21.69
CA VAL A 267 11.20 -10.44 21.89
C VAL A 267 11.35 -9.90 23.31
N ILE A 268 10.40 -9.12 23.80
CA ILE A 268 10.39 -8.62 25.17
C ILE A 268 10.43 -9.80 26.14
N TYR A 269 9.60 -10.83 25.92
CA TYR A 269 9.57 -12.05 26.73
C TYR A 269 10.95 -12.73 26.75
N SER A 270 11.61 -12.92 25.60
CA SER A 270 12.90 -13.59 25.51
C SER A 270 13.98 -12.87 26.32
N ILE A 271 14.02 -11.54 26.24
CA ILE A 271 15.00 -10.71 26.94
C ILE A 271 14.76 -10.74 28.45
N PHE A 272 13.53 -10.57 28.90
CA PHE A 272 13.19 -10.68 30.31
C PHE A 272 13.42 -12.09 30.86
N PHE A 273 13.14 -13.14 30.11
CA PHE A 273 13.41 -14.52 30.49
C PHE A 273 14.89 -14.76 30.75
N ILE A 274 15.76 -14.30 29.86
CA ILE A 274 17.20 -14.42 30.00
C ILE A 274 17.70 -13.55 31.15
N SER A 275 17.20 -12.33 31.27
CA SER A 275 17.54 -11.38 32.33
C SER A 275 17.19 -11.93 33.73
N ILE A 276 15.99 -12.45 33.91
CA ILE A 276 15.49 -12.97 35.17
C ILE A 276 16.24 -14.26 35.55
N ARG A 277 16.55 -15.14 34.59
CA ARG A 277 17.39 -16.33 34.83
C ARG A 277 18.77 -15.96 35.34
N GLY A 278 19.39 -14.92 34.82
CA GLY A 278 20.70 -14.43 35.29
C GLY A 278 20.70 -13.99 36.77
N LYS A 279 19.53 -13.61 37.29
CA LYS A 279 19.37 -13.15 38.70
C LYS A 279 18.81 -14.22 39.65
N LEU A 280 18.63 -15.45 39.22
CA LEU A 280 18.03 -16.48 40.06
C LEU A 280 18.77 -16.67 41.38
N ARG A 281 20.10 -16.54 41.38
CA ARG A 281 20.95 -16.60 42.58
C ARG A 281 20.66 -15.47 43.58
N GLU A 282 20.60 -14.23 43.07
CA GLU A 282 20.23 -13.07 43.89
C GLU A 282 18.85 -13.24 44.51
N TYR A 283 17.90 -13.71 43.71
CA TYR A 283 16.53 -13.97 44.17
C TYR A 283 16.50 -15.13 45.18
N GLY A 284 17.40 -16.15 45.04
CA GLY A 284 17.60 -17.22 46.02
C GLY A 284 18.13 -16.71 47.34
N ARG A 285 19.16 -15.84 47.30
CA ARG A 285 19.71 -15.18 48.52
C ARG A 285 18.64 -14.37 49.26
N LEU A 286 17.83 -13.58 48.49
CA LEU A 286 16.70 -12.83 49.09
C LEU A 286 15.66 -13.74 49.74
N LYS A 287 15.40 -14.92 49.18
CA LYS A 287 14.49 -15.90 49.78
C LYS A 287 15.05 -16.53 51.03
N VAL A 288 16.37 -16.79 51.10
CA VAL A 288 17.02 -17.27 52.31
C VAL A 288 16.92 -16.24 53.44
N LEU A 289 16.96 -14.92 53.06
CA LEU A 289 16.74 -13.81 54.01
C LEU A 289 15.26 -13.60 54.39
N GLY A 290 14.35 -14.50 53.99
CA GLY A 290 12.95 -14.46 54.35
C GLY A 290 12.01 -13.71 53.38
N THR A 291 12.47 -13.34 52.19
CA THR A 291 11.60 -12.69 51.20
C THR A 291 10.52 -13.65 50.68
N THR A 292 9.26 -13.28 50.80
CA THR A 292 8.13 -14.06 50.30
C THR A 292 8.01 -14.05 48.77
N ARG A 293 7.31 -15.07 48.21
CA ARG A 293 7.03 -15.13 46.78
C ARG A 293 6.27 -13.88 46.30
N ARG A 294 5.38 -13.31 47.11
CA ARG A 294 4.61 -12.09 46.77
C ARG A 294 5.50 -10.86 46.74
N GLN A 295 6.44 -10.71 47.67
CA GLN A 295 7.40 -9.62 47.74
C GLN A 295 8.38 -9.68 46.57
N LEU A 296 8.93 -10.87 46.26
CA LEU A 296 9.83 -11.06 45.11
C LEU A 296 9.13 -10.71 43.78
N ARG A 297 7.86 -11.13 43.60
CA ARG A 297 7.06 -10.76 42.44
C ARG A 297 6.86 -9.26 42.35
N ARG A 298 6.63 -8.56 43.46
CA ARG A 298 6.49 -7.09 43.48
C ARG A 298 7.81 -6.40 43.15
N ILE A 299 8.96 -6.89 43.59
CA ILE A 299 10.29 -6.34 43.25
C ILE A 299 10.50 -6.41 41.74
N ILE A 300 10.35 -7.58 41.13
CA ILE A 300 10.60 -7.77 39.69
C ILE A 300 9.62 -6.98 38.85
N ARG A 301 8.31 -6.95 39.20
CA ARG A 301 7.33 -6.12 38.47
C ARG A 301 7.67 -4.63 38.54
N ARG A 302 8.18 -4.18 39.70
CA ARG A 302 8.57 -2.79 39.88
C ARG A 302 9.85 -2.44 39.10
N GLU A 303 10.80 -3.36 38.98
CA GLU A 303 11.96 -3.22 38.12
C GLU A 303 11.49 -3.05 36.64
N SER A 304 10.62 -3.94 36.16
CA SER A 304 10.09 -3.90 34.81
C SER A 304 9.31 -2.59 34.54
N PHE A 305 8.47 -2.16 35.44
CA PHE A 305 7.70 -0.92 35.36
C PHE A 305 8.57 0.35 35.32
N TRP A 306 9.68 0.41 36.07
CA TRP A 306 10.61 1.53 35.99
C TRP A 306 11.38 1.55 34.70
N LEU A 307 11.70 0.39 34.13
CA LEU A 307 12.33 0.30 32.83
C LEU A 307 11.38 0.77 31.71
N SER A 308 10.10 0.38 31.76
CA SER A 308 9.11 0.80 30.77
C SER A 308 8.77 2.30 30.87
N ILE A 309 8.59 2.85 32.08
CA ILE A 309 8.36 4.30 32.27
C ILE A 309 9.50 5.15 31.69
N CYS A 310 10.74 4.70 31.76
CA CYS A 310 11.87 5.42 31.18
C CYS A 310 11.95 5.25 29.67
N SER A 311 11.52 4.11 29.13
CA SER A 311 11.69 3.73 27.74
C SER A 311 10.53 4.18 26.85
N ILE A 312 9.29 4.04 27.31
CA ILE A 312 8.08 4.32 26.54
C ILE A 312 8.06 5.78 26.03
N PRO A 313 8.31 6.83 26.84
CA PRO A 313 8.29 8.19 26.35
C PRO A 313 9.30 8.44 25.23
N ILE A 314 10.51 7.89 25.35
CA ILE A 314 11.54 8.02 24.32
C ILE A 314 11.10 7.31 23.02
N GLY A 315 10.54 6.10 23.16
CA GLY A 315 9.99 5.38 22.01
C GLY A 315 8.85 6.12 21.33
N LEU A 316 7.94 6.72 22.09
CA LEU A 316 6.85 7.53 21.56
C LEU A 316 7.35 8.76 20.80
N ILE A 317 8.38 9.44 21.32
CA ILE A 317 8.99 10.60 20.65
C ILE A 317 9.59 10.17 19.30
N ILE A 318 10.34 9.08 19.27
CA ILE A 318 10.92 8.56 18.03
C ILE A 318 9.82 8.15 17.04
N GLY A 319 8.79 7.44 17.49
CA GLY A 319 7.66 7.06 16.65
C GLY A 319 6.83 8.24 16.17
N ALA A 320 6.65 9.28 17.01
CA ALA A 320 6.00 10.51 16.62
C ALA A 320 6.79 11.27 15.54
N LEU A 321 8.12 11.30 15.68
CA LEU A 321 9.00 11.92 14.69
C LEU A 321 8.88 11.21 13.32
N LEU A 322 8.82 9.88 13.32
CA LEU A 322 8.62 9.10 12.09
C LEU A 322 7.26 9.38 11.45
N GLY A 323 6.18 9.35 12.25
CA GLY A 323 4.84 9.66 11.77
C GLY A 323 4.72 11.10 11.24
N PHE A 324 5.39 12.05 11.90
CA PHE A 324 5.44 13.44 11.43
C PHE A 324 6.21 13.59 10.11
N ILE A 325 7.39 12.96 9.99
CA ILE A 325 8.19 13.00 8.75
C ILE A 325 7.43 12.37 7.59
N ALA A 326 6.69 11.27 7.84
CA ALA A 326 5.92 10.61 6.81
C ALA A 326 4.78 11.46 6.24
N ARG A 327 4.08 12.24 7.09
CA ARG A 327 2.92 13.06 6.71
C ARG A 327 2.80 14.32 7.57
N PRO A 328 3.62 15.38 7.33
CA PRO A 328 3.61 16.58 8.15
C PRO A 328 2.27 17.31 8.10
N SER A 329 1.66 17.40 6.93
CA SER A 329 0.41 18.16 6.68
C SER A 329 -0.81 17.60 7.43
N TYR A 330 -0.81 16.28 7.72
CA TYR A 330 -1.91 15.57 8.39
C TYR A 330 -1.61 15.27 9.86
N TRP A 331 -0.67 16.01 10.47
CA TRP A 331 -0.30 15.81 11.86
C TRP A 331 -1.21 16.62 12.79
N GLU A 332 -2.09 15.96 13.53
CA GLU A 332 -2.96 16.58 14.54
C GLU A 332 -2.52 16.28 15.98
N TRP A 333 -2.11 17.31 16.71
CA TRP A 333 -1.55 17.16 18.04
C TRP A 333 -2.51 16.54 19.06
N LYS A 334 -3.80 16.90 19.02
CA LYS A 334 -4.81 16.44 19.99
C LYS A 334 -5.07 14.93 19.86
N GLU A 335 -5.34 14.46 18.63
CA GLU A 335 -5.61 13.06 18.36
C GLU A 335 -4.37 12.20 18.52
N ASN A 336 -3.21 12.69 18.07
CA ASN A 336 -1.93 11.99 18.22
C ASN A 336 -1.52 11.87 19.69
N LEU A 337 -1.88 12.82 20.57
CA LEU A 337 -1.65 12.70 22.01
C LEU A 337 -2.51 11.59 22.63
N LEU A 338 -3.78 11.50 22.25
CA LEU A 338 -4.66 10.41 22.68
C LEU A 338 -4.13 9.05 22.22
N LEU A 339 -3.73 8.96 20.97
CA LEU A 339 -3.13 7.77 20.38
C LEU A 339 -1.83 7.37 21.10
N ALA A 340 -0.98 8.35 21.44
CA ALA A 340 0.24 8.14 22.21
C ALA A 340 -0.06 7.51 23.59
N VAL A 341 -1.09 7.98 24.28
CA VAL A 341 -1.52 7.40 25.58
C VAL A 341 -2.01 5.96 25.40
N CYS A 342 -2.79 5.70 24.34
CA CYS A 342 -3.24 4.34 24.02
C CYS A 342 -2.07 3.40 23.71
N VAL A 343 -1.11 3.83 22.89
CA VAL A 343 0.10 3.05 22.55
C VAL A 343 0.96 2.82 23.79
N ALA A 344 1.13 3.83 24.65
CA ALA A 344 1.84 3.69 25.91
C ALA A 344 1.21 2.63 26.81
N GLY A 345 -0.11 2.69 27.00
CA GLY A 345 -0.87 1.70 27.75
C GLY A 345 -0.73 0.29 27.16
N PHE A 346 -0.81 0.19 25.83
CA PHE A 346 -0.69 -1.09 25.12
C PHE A 346 0.71 -1.68 25.25
N THR A 347 1.75 -0.85 25.10
CA THR A 347 3.15 -1.28 25.29
C THR A 347 3.40 -1.76 26.72
N GLU A 348 2.87 -1.05 27.73
CA GLU A 348 2.98 -1.48 29.13
C GLU A 348 2.29 -2.83 29.38
N LEU A 349 1.12 -3.05 28.78
CA LEU A 349 0.44 -4.35 28.82
C LEU A 349 1.29 -5.46 28.20
N ILE A 350 1.91 -5.22 27.04
CA ILE A 350 2.83 -6.19 26.41
C ILE A 350 3.99 -6.51 27.36
N VAL A 351 4.61 -5.51 27.96
CA VAL A 351 5.69 -5.70 28.94
C VAL A 351 5.19 -6.51 30.14
N MET A 352 4.02 -6.21 30.68
CA MET A 352 3.42 -6.95 31.78
C MET A 352 3.14 -8.42 31.45
N PHE A 353 2.55 -8.68 30.28
CA PHE A 353 2.27 -10.06 29.85
C PHE A 353 3.56 -10.82 29.56
N SER A 354 4.52 -10.22 28.86
CA SER A 354 5.80 -10.81 28.53
C SER A 354 6.65 -11.14 29.77
N THR A 355 6.54 -10.34 30.82
CA THR A 355 7.27 -10.58 32.07
C THR A 355 6.58 -11.58 33.01
N HIS A 356 5.29 -11.88 32.82
CA HIS A 356 4.50 -12.73 33.73
C HIS A 356 5.10 -14.14 33.92
N ALA A 357 5.40 -14.83 32.83
CA ALA A 357 5.93 -16.19 32.87
C ALA A 357 7.36 -16.26 33.41
N PRO A 358 8.32 -15.37 33.05
CA PRO A 358 9.63 -15.29 33.69
C PRO A 358 9.57 -15.03 35.20
N ILE A 359 8.71 -14.12 35.64
CA ILE A 359 8.49 -13.81 37.04
C ILE A 359 7.96 -15.06 37.81
N ARG A 360 7.02 -15.78 37.21
CA ARG A 360 6.46 -17.00 37.78
C ARG A 360 7.54 -18.08 37.97
N LEU A 361 8.44 -18.20 36.98
CA LEU A 361 9.59 -19.10 37.06
C LEU A 361 10.50 -18.72 38.24
N ALA A 362 10.96 -17.45 38.32
CA ALA A 362 11.83 -16.97 39.39
C ALA A 362 11.24 -17.13 40.77
N THR A 363 9.93 -16.98 40.91
CA THR A 363 9.24 -17.12 42.23
C THR A 363 8.97 -18.55 42.62
N LYS A 364 9.01 -19.52 41.69
CA LYS A 364 8.78 -20.95 42.02
C LYS A 364 10.05 -21.68 42.51
N VAL A 365 11.24 -21.26 42.07
CA VAL A 365 12.51 -21.90 42.42
C VAL A 365 12.70 -21.88 43.92
N SER A 366 13.12 -23.03 44.52
CA SER A 366 13.40 -23.14 45.98
C SER A 366 14.69 -22.38 46.34
N PRO A 367 14.84 -21.89 47.58
CA PRO A 367 16.05 -21.24 48.03
C PRO A 367 17.32 -22.08 47.84
N ILE A 368 17.22 -23.34 48.15
CA ILE A 368 18.33 -24.31 48.04
C ILE A 368 18.69 -24.56 46.60
N GLU A 369 17.66 -24.71 45.74
CA GLU A 369 17.83 -24.91 44.32
C GLU A 369 18.42 -23.64 43.62
N ALA A 370 18.00 -22.45 44.05
CA ALA A 370 18.50 -21.18 43.55
C ALA A 370 19.97 -20.90 43.97
N VAL A 371 20.37 -21.29 45.15
CA VAL A 371 21.76 -21.16 45.62
C VAL A 371 22.64 -22.27 45.02
N ARG A 372 22.08 -23.46 44.82
CA ARG A 372 22.74 -24.63 44.23
C ARG A 372 22.78 -24.55 42.71
N ASP A 373 21.96 -23.70 42.10
CA ASP A 373 21.96 -23.44 40.66
C ASP A 373 23.22 -22.64 40.28
N SER A 374 24.30 -23.37 40.24
CA SER A 374 25.63 -22.89 39.84
C SER A 374 25.74 -22.60 38.33
N GLY A 375 24.62 -22.52 37.63
CA GLY A 375 24.60 -22.52 36.16
C GLY A 375 24.90 -23.91 35.58
N TYR A 376 25.23 -24.87 36.42
CA TYR A 376 25.43 -26.28 36.13
C TYR A 376 24.17 -27.09 36.51
N GLN A 377 23.03 -26.84 35.93
CA GLN A 377 22.04 -27.92 35.86
C GLN A 377 22.50 -28.88 34.75
N THR A 378 23.32 -29.79 35.07
CA THR A 378 23.32 -31.08 34.46
C THR A 378 22.00 -31.76 34.84
N GLU A 379 20.93 -31.57 34.04
CA GLU A 379 20.03 -32.69 33.81
C GLU A 379 20.99 -33.79 33.31
N ALA A 380 21.16 -34.81 34.10
CA ALA A 380 22.04 -35.94 33.75
C ALA A 380 21.65 -36.37 32.33
N PRO A 381 22.59 -36.42 31.37
CA PRO A 381 22.25 -36.81 30.04
C PRO A 381 21.65 -38.20 30.12
N LYS A 382 20.39 -38.35 29.62
CA LYS A 382 19.84 -39.70 29.41
C LYS A 382 20.90 -40.48 28.68
N LYS A 383 21.37 -41.57 29.33
CA LYS A 383 22.45 -42.45 28.95
C LYS A 383 22.62 -42.54 27.44
N SER A 384 23.58 -41.86 26.87
CA SER A 384 24.19 -42.24 25.61
C SER A 384 25.64 -42.57 25.90
N SER A 385 25.93 -43.86 25.96
CA SER A 385 27.27 -44.41 25.93
C SER A 385 27.92 -44.08 24.60
N ARG A 386 28.46 -42.84 24.46
CA ARG A 386 29.22 -42.49 23.25
C ARG A 386 30.69 -42.76 23.50
N LYS A 387 31.23 -43.64 22.68
CA LYS A 387 32.63 -44.00 22.61
C LYS A 387 33.52 -42.75 22.64
N SER A 388 34.38 -42.67 23.61
CA SER A 388 35.50 -41.75 23.72
C SER A 388 36.44 -41.94 22.52
N GLY A 389 36.50 -40.92 21.63
CA GLY A 389 37.42 -41.06 20.49
C GLY A 389 37.40 -39.91 19.50
N LYS A 390 36.56 -38.89 19.66
CA LYS A 390 36.58 -37.73 18.76
C LYS A 390 37.39 -36.60 19.33
N HIS A 391 38.30 -36.04 18.55
CA HIS A 391 38.99 -34.78 18.83
C HIS A 391 37.96 -33.71 19.23
N ILE A 392 38.12 -33.12 20.44
CA ILE A 392 37.28 -32.04 20.94
C ILE A 392 37.63 -30.77 20.18
N SER A 393 36.88 -30.53 19.09
CA SER A 393 37.02 -29.29 18.31
C SER A 393 36.18 -28.16 18.91
N PRO A 394 36.54 -26.89 18.76
CA PRO A 394 35.72 -25.76 19.17
C PRO A 394 34.30 -25.77 18.58
N VAL A 395 34.14 -26.29 17.36
CA VAL A 395 32.85 -26.47 16.68
C VAL A 395 31.98 -27.52 17.37
N TYR A 396 32.58 -28.63 17.77
CA TYR A 396 31.88 -29.69 18.50
C TYR A 396 31.39 -29.18 19.86
N LEU A 397 32.22 -28.40 20.57
CA LEU A 397 31.82 -27.78 21.84
C LEU A 397 30.69 -26.74 21.66
N ALA A 398 30.71 -25.95 20.58
CA ALA A 398 29.63 -25.04 20.26
C ALA A 398 28.29 -25.79 20.03
N MET A 399 28.35 -26.91 19.32
CA MET A 399 27.15 -27.73 19.01
C MET A 399 26.61 -28.43 20.26
N MET A 400 27.49 -28.91 21.16
CA MET A 400 27.08 -29.48 22.45
C MET A 400 26.38 -28.44 23.33
N ASN A 401 26.75 -27.18 23.26
CA ASN A 401 26.12 -26.10 24.00
C ASN A 401 24.63 -25.92 23.65
N PHE A 402 24.24 -26.05 22.38
CA PHE A 402 22.85 -26.07 21.98
C PHE A 402 22.06 -27.22 22.62
N GLN A 403 22.65 -28.40 22.67
CA GLN A 403 21.99 -29.58 23.23
C GLN A 403 21.88 -29.51 24.76
N ARG A 404 22.78 -28.77 25.41
CA ARG A 404 22.81 -28.65 26.87
C ARG A 404 21.71 -27.76 27.44
N ASN A 405 21.32 -26.69 26.71
CA ASN A 405 20.28 -25.77 27.10
C ASN A 405 19.26 -25.54 25.97
N PRO A 406 18.49 -26.56 25.56
CA PRO A 406 17.67 -26.50 24.36
C PRO A 406 16.57 -25.43 24.48
N LYS A 407 15.93 -25.26 25.64
CA LYS A 407 14.89 -24.25 25.86
C LYS A 407 15.39 -22.81 25.63
N LYS A 408 16.62 -22.51 26.07
CA LYS A 408 17.24 -21.19 25.84
C LYS A 408 17.61 -21.00 24.39
N ALA A 409 18.22 -22.00 23.76
CA ALA A 409 18.63 -21.94 22.36
C ALA A 409 17.42 -21.76 21.43
N VAL A 410 16.36 -22.56 21.64
CA VAL A 410 15.11 -22.46 20.88
C VAL A 410 14.46 -21.08 21.05
N LEU A 411 14.35 -20.56 22.28
CA LEU A 411 13.75 -19.25 22.50
C LEU A 411 14.52 -18.12 21.82
N THR A 412 15.85 -18.18 21.87
CA THR A 412 16.73 -17.23 21.18
C THR A 412 16.57 -17.31 19.66
N LEU A 413 16.59 -18.52 19.12
CA LEU A 413 16.37 -18.76 17.69
C LEU A 413 14.99 -18.29 17.24
N LEU A 414 13.93 -18.63 17.98
CA LEU A 414 12.57 -18.17 17.68
C LEU A 414 12.47 -16.64 17.64
N SER A 415 13.03 -15.97 18.66
CA SER A 415 12.99 -14.52 18.73
C SER A 415 13.74 -13.85 17.57
N LEU A 416 14.92 -14.38 17.23
CA LEU A 416 15.75 -13.83 16.15
C LEU A 416 15.18 -14.17 14.77
N SER A 417 14.77 -15.43 14.57
CA SER A 417 14.20 -15.91 13.30
C SER A 417 12.87 -15.25 12.99
N LEU A 418 12.00 -15.03 13.99
CA LEU A 418 10.72 -14.37 13.79
C LEU A 418 10.93 -12.95 13.26
N THR A 419 11.87 -12.19 13.86
CA THR A 419 12.20 -10.83 13.36
C THR A 419 12.76 -10.88 11.93
N GLY A 420 13.62 -11.87 11.62
CA GLY A 420 14.12 -12.08 10.27
C GLY A 420 13.04 -12.46 9.26
N VAL A 421 12.10 -13.33 9.65
CA VAL A 421 10.94 -13.71 8.83
C VAL A 421 10.10 -12.49 8.47
N PHE A 422 9.79 -11.62 9.45
CA PHE A 422 9.05 -10.39 9.18
C PHE A 422 9.80 -9.44 8.25
N LEU A 423 11.09 -9.22 8.51
CA LEU A 423 11.93 -8.39 7.65
C LEU A 423 11.91 -8.89 6.20
N PHE A 424 12.10 -10.20 6.02
CA PHE A 424 12.17 -10.81 4.69
C PHE A 424 10.82 -10.82 3.99
N SER A 425 9.72 -11.11 4.71
CA SER A 425 8.37 -11.06 4.14
C SER A 425 7.99 -9.64 3.71
N ALA A 426 8.30 -8.64 4.53
CA ALA A 426 8.04 -7.24 4.18
C ALA A 426 8.92 -6.77 3.00
N ALA A 427 10.18 -7.18 2.95
CA ALA A 427 11.07 -6.91 1.84
C ALA A 427 10.60 -7.60 0.54
N THR A 428 10.05 -8.81 0.62
CA THR A 428 9.47 -9.52 -0.53
C THR A 428 8.29 -8.75 -1.10
N VAL A 429 7.35 -8.30 -0.25
CA VAL A 429 6.20 -7.50 -0.69
C VAL A 429 6.68 -6.20 -1.35
N LEU A 430 7.62 -5.49 -0.71
CA LEU A 430 8.15 -4.23 -1.25
C LEU A 430 8.81 -4.39 -2.61
N ARG A 431 9.62 -5.44 -2.80
CA ARG A 431 10.25 -5.74 -4.10
C ARG A 431 9.25 -6.15 -5.16
N SER A 432 8.14 -6.76 -4.75
CA SER A 432 7.08 -7.20 -5.66
C SER A 432 6.20 -6.04 -6.16
N VAL A 433 6.27 -4.87 -5.52
CA VAL A 433 5.69 -3.63 -6.05
C VAL A 433 6.59 -3.17 -7.21
N ASN A 434 6.10 -3.29 -8.42
CA ASN A 434 6.80 -2.87 -9.62
C ASN A 434 5.90 -1.92 -10.41
N VAL A 435 6.32 -0.67 -10.46
CA VAL A 435 5.60 0.41 -11.14
C VAL A 435 5.36 0.07 -12.62
N ASN A 436 6.35 -0.52 -13.30
CA ASN A 436 6.22 -0.91 -14.69
C ASN A 436 5.16 -2.00 -14.92
N ASN A 437 5.02 -2.95 -13.97
CA ASN A 437 3.96 -3.95 -14.05
C ASN A 437 2.58 -3.37 -13.75
N MET A 438 2.52 -2.35 -12.89
CA MET A 438 1.27 -1.63 -12.62
C MET A 438 0.87 -0.80 -13.84
N ALA A 439 1.82 -0.09 -14.44
CA ALA A 439 1.61 0.63 -15.69
C ALA A 439 1.16 -0.32 -16.81
N ALA A 440 1.82 -1.46 -16.96
CA ALA A 440 1.41 -2.48 -17.93
C ALA A 440 -0.01 -3.01 -17.70
N SER A 441 -0.43 -3.15 -16.43
CA SER A 441 -1.80 -3.58 -16.12
C SER A 441 -2.88 -2.52 -16.35
N SER A 442 -2.47 -1.26 -16.53
CA SER A 442 -3.37 -0.15 -16.89
C SER A 442 -3.47 0.02 -18.41
N MET A 443 -2.62 -0.66 -19.17
CA MET A 443 -2.66 -0.68 -20.62
C MET A 443 -3.26 -2.00 -21.12
N TYR A 444 -3.98 -1.94 -22.21
CA TYR A 444 -4.51 -3.13 -22.86
C TYR A 444 -3.38 -3.98 -23.44
N ASP A 445 -3.50 -5.31 -23.32
CA ASP A 445 -2.60 -6.28 -23.95
C ASP A 445 -1.11 -6.14 -23.61
N ASP A 446 -0.76 -5.41 -22.54
CA ASP A 446 0.64 -5.22 -22.17
C ASP A 446 1.47 -4.45 -23.21
N CYS A 447 0.81 -3.61 -24.03
CA CYS A 447 1.45 -2.81 -25.08
C CYS A 447 2.39 -1.73 -24.52
N ASN A 448 3.20 -1.11 -25.36
CA ASN A 448 4.10 -0.02 -24.97
C ASN A 448 3.46 1.35 -25.14
N TYR A 449 2.67 1.52 -26.21
CA TYR A 449 1.94 2.75 -26.49
C TYR A 449 0.51 2.42 -26.88
N THR A 450 -0.38 3.33 -26.54
CA THR A 450 -1.77 3.30 -26.98
C THR A 450 -2.05 4.58 -27.76
N ILE A 451 -2.46 4.45 -29.01
CA ILE A 451 -2.95 5.57 -29.84
C ILE A 451 -4.47 5.46 -29.85
N MET A 452 -5.13 6.50 -29.41
CA MET A 452 -6.58 6.50 -29.23
C MET A 452 -7.19 7.87 -29.47
N TRP A 453 -8.46 7.90 -29.72
CA TRP A 453 -9.27 9.10 -29.68
C TRP A 453 -10.33 8.98 -28.60
N GLU A 454 -10.61 10.10 -27.96
CA GLU A 454 -11.61 10.21 -26.90
C GLU A 454 -12.81 11.01 -27.43
N ALA A 455 -14.00 10.56 -27.12
CA ALA A 455 -15.24 11.22 -27.41
C ALA A 455 -16.30 10.88 -26.38
N SER A 456 -17.27 11.75 -26.20
CA SER A 456 -18.49 11.39 -25.51
C SER A 456 -19.24 10.28 -26.28
N PRO A 457 -20.08 9.46 -25.62
CA PRO A 457 -20.85 8.44 -26.31
C PRO A 457 -21.62 8.97 -27.51
N GLU A 458 -22.13 10.19 -27.43
CA GLU A 458 -22.91 10.85 -28.51
C GLU A 458 -22.02 11.21 -29.72
N GLU A 459 -20.82 11.71 -29.51
CA GLU A 459 -19.85 12.06 -30.57
C GLU A 459 -19.21 10.82 -31.20
N LEU A 460 -19.26 9.69 -30.48
CA LEU A 460 -18.56 8.46 -30.83
C LEU A 460 -18.95 7.94 -32.21
N LEU A 461 -20.21 7.99 -32.55
CA LEU A 461 -20.71 7.59 -33.88
C LEU A 461 -20.28 8.57 -34.98
N GLU A 462 -20.31 9.87 -34.70
CA GLU A 462 -19.91 10.90 -35.65
C GLU A 462 -18.43 10.78 -35.99
N ILE A 463 -17.60 10.64 -34.97
CA ILE A 463 -16.15 10.46 -35.17
C ILE A 463 -15.84 9.12 -35.82
N SER A 464 -16.60 8.05 -35.52
CA SER A 464 -16.42 6.75 -36.17
C SER A 464 -16.72 6.78 -37.67
N ARG A 465 -17.61 7.68 -38.17
CA ARG A 465 -17.84 7.87 -39.60
C ARG A 465 -16.67 8.53 -40.31
N GLU A 466 -15.95 9.41 -39.61
CA GLU A 466 -14.73 10.07 -40.08
C GLU A 466 -13.54 9.69 -39.19
N ASN A 467 -13.32 8.38 -39.05
CA ASN A 467 -12.39 7.82 -38.06
C ASN A 467 -10.95 8.30 -38.34
N PRO A 468 -10.30 8.97 -37.37
CA PRO A 468 -8.93 9.47 -37.55
C PRO A 468 -7.86 8.36 -37.55
N LEU A 469 -8.19 7.15 -37.11
CA LEU A 469 -7.31 5.97 -37.16
C LEU A 469 -7.37 5.32 -38.55
N THR A 470 -6.82 5.98 -39.54
CA THR A 470 -6.91 5.55 -40.94
C THR A 470 -5.90 4.43 -41.27
N PRO A 471 -6.19 3.59 -42.30
CA PRO A 471 -5.23 2.60 -42.78
C PRO A 471 -3.88 3.19 -43.17
N GLU A 472 -3.87 4.40 -43.77
CA GLU A 472 -2.65 5.11 -44.15
C GLU A 472 -1.81 5.51 -42.92
N LEU A 473 -2.46 5.97 -41.85
CA LEU A 473 -1.79 6.27 -40.61
C LEU A 473 -1.19 4.97 -40.00
N ARG A 474 -1.93 3.86 -40.08
CA ARG A 474 -1.45 2.56 -39.57
C ARG A 474 -0.16 2.10 -40.28
N GLU A 475 -0.11 2.25 -41.60
CA GLU A 475 1.10 1.94 -42.36
C GLU A 475 2.28 2.85 -41.96
N LYS A 476 2.05 4.14 -41.76
CA LYS A 476 3.08 5.08 -41.29
C LYS A 476 3.61 4.69 -39.92
N VAL A 477 2.73 4.35 -38.97
CA VAL A 477 3.11 3.92 -37.63
C VAL A 477 3.88 2.60 -37.64
N LEU A 478 3.47 1.63 -38.47
CA LEU A 478 4.18 0.36 -38.63
C LEU A 478 5.56 0.52 -39.32
N ALA A 479 5.77 1.59 -40.08
CA ALA A 479 7.05 1.87 -40.72
C ALA A 479 8.08 2.51 -39.79
N VAL A 480 7.69 2.95 -38.58
CA VAL A 480 8.60 3.55 -37.61
C VAL A 480 9.54 2.48 -37.06
N ASP A 481 10.82 2.82 -37.02
CA ASP A 481 11.84 1.88 -36.49
C ASP A 481 11.61 1.57 -34.99
N GLY A 482 11.57 0.30 -34.66
CA GLY A 482 11.26 -0.19 -33.30
C GLY A 482 9.81 -0.58 -33.08
N VAL A 483 8.87 -0.27 -33.96
CA VAL A 483 7.48 -0.76 -33.90
C VAL A 483 7.40 -2.18 -34.45
N LYS A 484 6.80 -3.08 -33.67
CA LYS A 484 6.67 -4.51 -34.01
C LYS A 484 5.31 -4.84 -34.62
N SER A 485 4.26 -4.38 -33.98
CA SER A 485 2.88 -4.69 -34.36
C SER A 485 1.90 -3.66 -33.77
N ILE A 486 0.73 -3.60 -34.38
CA ILE A 486 -0.42 -2.83 -33.91
C ILE A 486 -1.60 -3.79 -33.81
N ILE A 487 -2.21 -3.85 -32.62
CA ILE A 487 -3.47 -4.57 -32.39
C ILE A 487 -4.56 -3.51 -32.22
N PRO A 488 -5.48 -3.39 -33.20
CA PRO A 488 -6.62 -2.49 -33.06
C PRO A 488 -7.59 -3.01 -32.03
N ARG A 489 -8.28 -2.12 -31.34
CA ARG A 489 -9.45 -2.40 -30.50
C ARG A 489 -10.59 -1.57 -31.02
N THR A 490 -11.71 -2.23 -31.29
CA THR A 490 -12.87 -1.66 -31.87
C THR A 490 -13.98 -1.51 -30.83
N SER A 491 -14.67 -0.38 -30.86
CA SER A 491 -15.85 -0.18 -30.02
C SER A 491 -16.87 0.71 -30.72
N SER A 492 -18.10 0.61 -30.25
CA SER A 492 -19.20 1.47 -30.63
C SER A 492 -19.98 1.90 -29.38
N ALA A 493 -20.88 2.87 -29.50
CA ALA A 493 -21.76 3.27 -28.42
C ALA A 493 -23.21 3.29 -28.88
N ALA A 494 -24.09 2.93 -27.96
CA ALA A 494 -25.53 2.98 -28.19
C ALA A 494 -26.28 3.20 -26.88
N ILE A 495 -27.50 3.69 -27.00
CA ILE A 495 -28.46 3.68 -25.91
C ILE A 495 -28.97 2.23 -25.77
N LEU A 496 -28.71 1.59 -24.62
CA LEU A 496 -29.23 0.29 -24.28
C LEU A 496 -30.38 0.44 -23.29
N SER A 497 -31.56 -0.05 -23.68
CA SER A 497 -32.68 -0.17 -22.74
C SER A 497 -32.73 -1.58 -22.19
N LEU A 498 -32.47 -1.68 -20.90
CA LEU A 498 -32.38 -2.93 -20.15
C LEU A 498 -33.77 -3.44 -19.74
N PRO A 499 -33.94 -4.73 -19.50
CA PRO A 499 -35.25 -5.32 -19.14
C PRO A 499 -35.88 -4.78 -17.86
N ASN A 500 -35.14 -4.17 -16.97
CA ASN A 500 -35.63 -3.52 -15.75
C ASN A 500 -36.17 -2.08 -16.00
N GLY A 501 -36.14 -1.60 -17.26
CA GLY A 501 -36.61 -0.27 -17.65
C GLY A 501 -35.56 0.83 -17.55
N VAL A 502 -34.33 0.51 -17.17
CA VAL A 502 -33.20 1.46 -17.22
C VAL A 502 -32.74 1.58 -18.66
N SER A 503 -32.58 2.82 -19.13
CA SER A 503 -32.06 3.14 -20.45
C SER A 503 -30.88 4.08 -20.26
N ASP A 504 -29.72 3.71 -20.78
CA ASP A 504 -28.47 4.48 -20.60
C ASP A 504 -27.51 4.25 -21.76
N ASP A 505 -26.52 5.13 -21.87
CA ASP A 505 -25.48 5.04 -22.88
C ASP A 505 -24.41 4.04 -22.45
N PHE A 506 -24.16 3.08 -23.32
CA PHE A 506 -23.13 2.09 -23.08
C PHE A 506 -22.16 1.98 -24.23
N GLU A 507 -20.90 1.84 -23.87
CA GLU A 507 -19.87 1.42 -24.82
C GLU A 507 -19.97 -0.10 -25.04
N LEU A 508 -19.97 -0.50 -26.33
CA LEU A 508 -20.02 -1.89 -26.76
C LEU A 508 -18.67 -2.24 -27.39
N HIS A 509 -17.97 -3.18 -26.82
CA HIS A 509 -16.77 -3.72 -27.42
C HIS A 509 -17.11 -4.69 -28.54
N THR A 510 -16.44 -4.55 -29.67
CA THR A 510 -16.67 -5.42 -30.81
C THR A 510 -15.43 -6.28 -31.05
N PHE A 511 -15.64 -7.58 -31.19
CA PHE A 511 -14.56 -8.55 -31.36
C PHE A 511 -14.69 -9.33 -32.65
N THR A 512 -13.55 -9.56 -33.30
CA THR A 512 -13.44 -10.54 -34.39
C THR A 512 -13.64 -11.95 -33.86
N ARG A 513 -13.82 -12.94 -34.75
CA ARG A 513 -13.93 -14.34 -34.34
C ARG A 513 -12.73 -14.81 -33.53
N GLU A 514 -11.53 -14.47 -33.99
CA GLU A 514 -10.28 -14.86 -33.34
C GLU A 514 -10.15 -14.25 -31.95
N GLU A 515 -10.50 -12.97 -31.80
CA GLU A 515 -10.52 -12.29 -30.51
C GLU A 515 -11.57 -12.85 -29.55
N MET A 516 -12.77 -13.19 -30.04
CA MET A 516 -13.80 -13.77 -29.22
C MET A 516 -13.36 -15.14 -28.65
N GLU A 517 -12.78 -15.98 -29.50
CA GLU A 517 -12.24 -17.29 -29.10
C GLU A 517 -11.06 -17.19 -28.12
N GLU A 518 -10.22 -16.16 -28.25
CA GLU A 518 -9.06 -15.95 -27.40
C GLU A 518 -9.42 -15.26 -26.08
N LEU A 519 -10.20 -14.18 -26.15
CA LEU A 519 -10.44 -13.28 -25.02
C LEU A 519 -11.65 -13.69 -24.18
N ILE A 520 -12.70 -14.25 -24.80
CA ILE A 520 -13.92 -14.71 -24.12
C ILE A 520 -14.24 -16.15 -24.54
N PRO A 521 -13.33 -17.09 -24.35
CA PRO A 521 -13.60 -18.50 -24.68
C PRO A 521 -14.70 -19.07 -23.78
N GLU A 522 -15.37 -20.11 -24.22
CA GLU A 522 -16.46 -20.79 -23.53
C GLU A 522 -16.18 -21.18 -22.06
N LYS A 523 -14.93 -21.47 -21.73
CA LYS A 523 -14.49 -21.76 -20.35
C LYS A 523 -14.59 -20.56 -19.39
N MET A 524 -14.77 -19.35 -19.91
CA MET A 524 -14.96 -18.12 -19.13
C MET A 524 -16.46 -17.77 -18.97
N MET A 525 -17.34 -18.49 -19.65
CA MET A 525 -18.78 -18.27 -19.53
C MET A 525 -19.27 -18.75 -18.16
N VAL A 526 -20.19 -18.01 -17.57
CA VAL A 526 -20.99 -18.36 -16.39
C VAL A 526 -22.24 -19.09 -16.84
N ASP A 527 -22.86 -18.58 -17.91
CA ASP A 527 -24.07 -19.14 -18.52
C ASP A 527 -24.13 -18.79 -20.02
N GLY A 528 -24.81 -19.61 -20.82
CA GLY A 528 -24.95 -19.39 -22.25
C GLY A 528 -23.70 -19.71 -23.07
N THR A 529 -23.56 -19.03 -24.22
CA THR A 529 -22.48 -19.28 -25.18
C THR A 529 -21.79 -17.98 -25.62
N SER A 530 -20.52 -18.10 -26.05
CA SER A 530 -19.75 -17.08 -26.75
C SER A 530 -19.45 -17.50 -28.22
N ASP A 531 -20.22 -18.47 -28.77
CA ASP A 531 -20.02 -18.91 -30.15
C ASP A 531 -20.35 -17.78 -31.13
N TYR A 532 -19.34 -17.39 -31.92
CA TYR A 532 -19.40 -16.24 -32.82
C TYR A 532 -20.51 -16.34 -33.86
N ASP A 533 -20.67 -17.51 -34.48
CA ASP A 533 -21.67 -17.73 -35.53
C ASP A 533 -23.10 -17.73 -34.97
N GLU A 534 -23.29 -18.28 -33.80
CA GLU A 534 -24.59 -18.23 -33.11
C GLU A 534 -24.97 -16.80 -32.69
N LEU A 535 -24.01 -16.02 -32.18
CA LEU A 535 -24.22 -14.62 -31.83
C LEU A 535 -24.61 -13.77 -33.04
N VAL A 536 -23.88 -13.89 -34.14
CA VAL A 536 -24.22 -13.14 -35.38
C VAL A 536 -25.58 -13.51 -35.92
N LYS A 537 -25.92 -14.84 -35.97
CA LYS A 537 -27.17 -15.33 -36.48
C LYS A 537 -28.41 -14.92 -35.68
N ASN A 538 -28.26 -14.83 -34.37
CA ASN A 538 -29.40 -14.63 -33.46
C ASN A 538 -29.42 -13.22 -32.85
N HIS A 539 -28.66 -12.28 -33.40
CA HIS A 539 -28.45 -10.93 -32.85
C HIS A 539 -28.08 -10.98 -31.34
N GLY A 540 -27.09 -11.81 -31.03
CA GLY A 540 -26.70 -12.10 -29.67
C GLY A 540 -25.68 -11.12 -29.12
N ILE A 541 -25.79 -10.83 -27.83
CA ILE A 541 -24.83 -10.04 -27.07
C ILE A 541 -24.28 -10.88 -25.90
N VAL A 542 -22.99 -10.72 -25.59
CA VAL A 542 -22.39 -11.28 -24.39
C VAL A 542 -22.25 -10.18 -23.35
N ILE A 543 -22.70 -10.43 -22.14
CA ILE A 543 -22.56 -9.53 -21.00
C ILE A 543 -21.48 -10.05 -20.07
N THR A 544 -20.56 -9.19 -19.72
CA THR A 544 -19.53 -9.51 -18.72
C THR A 544 -20.02 -9.09 -17.33
N ASP A 545 -20.42 -10.08 -16.53
CA ASP A 545 -20.88 -9.88 -15.15
C ASP A 545 -20.60 -11.13 -14.31
N SER A 546 -20.55 -11.05 -12.98
CA SER A 546 -20.45 -12.22 -12.12
C SER A 546 -21.12 -11.99 -10.77
N MET A 547 -21.56 -13.08 -10.11
CA MET A 547 -22.15 -13.00 -8.77
C MET A 547 -21.20 -12.40 -7.72
N ASP A 548 -19.88 -12.58 -7.91
CA ASP A 548 -18.86 -12.12 -6.98
C ASP A 548 -18.37 -10.68 -7.27
N ASP A 549 -18.68 -10.15 -8.45
CA ASP A 549 -18.33 -8.81 -8.92
C ASP A 549 -19.40 -8.32 -9.94
N PRO A 550 -20.58 -8.00 -9.45
CA PRO A 550 -21.75 -7.69 -10.29
C PRO A 550 -21.72 -6.23 -10.74
N MET A 551 -20.82 -5.87 -11.65
CA MET A 551 -20.58 -4.49 -12.06
C MET A 551 -21.82 -3.86 -12.71
N LEU A 552 -22.41 -4.53 -13.67
CA LEU A 552 -23.62 -4.08 -14.33
C LEU A 552 -24.81 -3.99 -13.35
N SER A 553 -24.98 -4.99 -12.49
CA SER A 553 -26.00 -5.01 -11.46
C SER A 553 -25.84 -3.88 -10.43
N MET A 554 -24.61 -3.51 -10.10
CA MET A 554 -24.32 -2.40 -9.20
C MET A 554 -24.62 -1.02 -9.84
N LEU A 555 -24.35 -0.88 -11.14
CA LEU A 555 -24.56 0.37 -11.88
C LEU A 555 -26.04 0.58 -12.25
N SER A 556 -26.71 -0.46 -12.75
CA SER A 556 -28.05 -0.36 -13.33
C SER A 556 -29.16 -1.04 -12.51
N GLY A 557 -28.82 -1.82 -11.48
CA GLY A 557 -29.78 -2.67 -10.76
C GLY A 557 -30.28 -3.88 -11.57
N TYR A 558 -29.75 -4.12 -12.78
CA TYR A 558 -30.13 -5.20 -13.66
C TYR A 558 -29.24 -6.42 -13.44
N GLN A 559 -29.86 -7.58 -13.26
CA GLN A 559 -29.17 -8.87 -13.21
C GLN A 559 -29.39 -9.61 -14.52
N PRO A 560 -28.34 -9.74 -15.37
CA PRO A 560 -28.49 -10.34 -16.68
C PRO A 560 -28.86 -11.83 -16.62
N LYS A 561 -29.69 -12.28 -17.54
CA LYS A 561 -30.05 -13.68 -17.73
C LYS A 561 -29.97 -14.01 -19.22
N VAL A 562 -29.50 -15.22 -19.51
CA VAL A 562 -29.53 -15.72 -20.89
C VAL A 562 -30.97 -15.79 -21.38
N GLY A 563 -31.22 -15.23 -22.57
CA GLY A 563 -32.55 -15.09 -23.16
C GLY A 563 -33.26 -13.75 -22.90
N ASP A 564 -32.67 -12.88 -22.06
CA ASP A 564 -33.20 -11.53 -21.90
C ASP A 564 -33.05 -10.72 -23.21
N ILE A 565 -34.01 -9.83 -23.47
CA ILE A 565 -33.98 -8.95 -24.64
C ILE A 565 -33.60 -7.56 -24.21
N ILE A 566 -32.57 -6.99 -24.84
CA ILE A 566 -32.09 -5.63 -24.64
C ILE A 566 -32.42 -4.86 -25.90
N THR A 567 -33.05 -3.69 -25.77
CA THR A 567 -33.24 -2.80 -26.89
C THR A 567 -31.98 -1.99 -27.10
N PHE A 568 -31.39 -2.15 -28.25
CA PHE A 568 -30.21 -1.44 -28.72
C PHE A 568 -30.64 -0.33 -29.66
N GLN A 569 -30.29 0.89 -29.37
CA GLN A 569 -30.58 2.03 -30.23
C GLN A 569 -29.29 2.80 -30.57
N PRO A 570 -28.81 2.71 -31.82
CA PRO A 570 -27.72 3.57 -32.28
C PRO A 570 -28.14 5.04 -32.22
N TYR A 571 -27.22 5.95 -31.98
CA TYR A 571 -27.50 7.37 -32.02
C TYR A 571 -28.03 7.77 -33.42
N GLY A 572 -29.24 8.36 -33.47
CA GLY A 572 -29.88 8.71 -34.69
C GLY A 572 -30.39 7.53 -35.57
N GLY A 573 -30.33 6.29 -35.06
CA GLY A 573 -30.78 5.06 -35.72
C GLY A 573 -32.08 4.51 -35.15
N GLU A 574 -32.59 3.47 -35.83
CA GLU A 574 -33.82 2.77 -35.41
C GLU A 574 -33.45 1.74 -34.30
N PRO A 575 -34.32 1.57 -33.27
CA PRO A 575 -34.06 0.62 -32.22
C PRO A 575 -34.13 -0.83 -32.75
N THR A 576 -33.21 -1.68 -32.31
CA THR A 576 -33.09 -3.09 -32.65
C THR A 576 -33.04 -3.94 -31.38
N GLU A 577 -33.60 -5.12 -31.38
CA GLU A 577 -33.53 -6.04 -30.24
C GLU A 577 -32.29 -6.94 -30.31
N LEU A 578 -31.53 -6.96 -29.22
CA LEU A 578 -30.44 -7.89 -29.01
C LEU A 578 -30.82 -8.91 -27.93
N THR A 579 -30.47 -10.18 -28.13
CA THR A 579 -30.72 -11.24 -27.16
C THR A 579 -29.44 -11.51 -26.35
N VAL A 580 -29.55 -11.50 -25.05
CA VAL A 580 -28.45 -11.94 -24.17
C VAL A 580 -28.21 -13.42 -24.36
N MET A 581 -27.16 -13.78 -25.07
CA MET A 581 -26.84 -15.19 -25.39
C MET A 581 -25.77 -15.75 -24.47
N GLY A 582 -25.00 -14.91 -23.82
CA GLY A 582 -23.95 -15.34 -22.93
C GLY A 582 -23.68 -14.36 -21.78
N ILE A 583 -23.30 -14.94 -20.64
CA ILE A 583 -22.84 -14.18 -19.48
C ILE A 583 -21.45 -14.68 -19.16
N ALA A 584 -20.46 -13.80 -19.27
CA ALA A 584 -19.06 -14.12 -19.01
C ALA A 584 -18.62 -13.67 -17.60
N ASP A 585 -17.69 -14.41 -16.99
CA ASP A 585 -17.17 -14.13 -15.65
C ASP A 585 -16.25 -12.89 -15.68
N SER A 586 -16.73 -11.77 -15.14
CA SER A 586 -16.03 -10.48 -15.13
C SER A 586 -14.58 -10.60 -14.60
N LYS A 587 -14.33 -11.39 -13.55
CA LYS A 587 -12.99 -11.58 -12.98
C LYS A 587 -12.01 -12.28 -13.92
N LYS A 588 -12.50 -13.11 -14.82
CA LYS A 588 -11.66 -13.81 -15.81
C LYS A 588 -11.46 -12.98 -17.06
N VAL A 589 -12.55 -12.41 -17.56
CA VAL A 589 -12.58 -11.61 -18.79
C VAL A 589 -11.83 -10.28 -18.63
N THR A 590 -12.02 -9.55 -17.53
CA THR A 590 -11.37 -8.25 -17.30
C THR A 590 -9.83 -8.32 -17.36
N LYS A 591 -9.24 -9.50 -17.13
CA LYS A 591 -7.79 -9.69 -17.27
C LYS A 591 -7.33 -9.73 -18.73
N THR A 592 -8.24 -10.01 -19.64
CA THR A 592 -7.94 -10.19 -21.08
C THR A 592 -8.47 -9.04 -21.93
N THR A 593 -9.56 -8.41 -21.54
CA THR A 593 -10.27 -7.41 -22.37
C THR A 593 -10.42 -6.04 -21.73
N GLY A 594 -9.95 -5.85 -20.50
CA GLY A 594 -10.32 -4.66 -19.73
C GLY A 594 -11.78 -4.69 -19.28
N ILE A 595 -12.41 -3.54 -19.11
CA ILE A 595 -13.81 -3.42 -18.66
C ILE A 595 -14.75 -3.42 -19.89
N ALA A 596 -14.93 -4.58 -20.50
CA ALA A 596 -15.91 -4.76 -21.58
C ALA A 596 -17.21 -5.30 -20.99
N MET A 597 -18.16 -4.44 -20.59
CA MET A 597 -19.45 -4.90 -20.05
C MET A 597 -20.32 -5.57 -21.09
N PHE A 598 -20.33 -5.03 -22.30
CA PHE A 598 -21.13 -5.51 -23.42
C PHE A 598 -20.22 -5.84 -24.59
N THR A 599 -20.34 -7.03 -25.12
CA THR A 599 -19.50 -7.51 -26.22
C THR A 599 -20.36 -8.04 -27.37
N LEU A 600 -20.03 -7.60 -28.59
CA LEU A 600 -20.69 -8.00 -29.83
C LEU A 600 -19.66 -8.58 -30.81
N PRO A 601 -20.06 -9.52 -31.69
CA PRO A 601 -19.30 -9.83 -32.90
C PRO A 601 -19.15 -8.60 -33.81
N VAL A 602 -17.97 -8.39 -34.41
CA VAL A 602 -17.75 -7.25 -35.32
C VAL A 602 -18.66 -7.29 -36.52
N ASP A 603 -18.97 -8.47 -37.07
CA ASP A 603 -19.90 -8.65 -38.20
C ASP A 603 -21.34 -8.21 -37.85
N LEU A 604 -21.77 -8.43 -36.61
CA LEU A 604 -23.05 -7.95 -36.13
C LEU A 604 -23.03 -6.43 -35.93
N ALA A 605 -21.96 -5.91 -35.34
CA ALA A 605 -21.81 -4.48 -35.16
C ALA A 605 -21.83 -3.74 -36.52
N GLN A 606 -21.19 -4.25 -37.57
CA GLN A 606 -21.26 -3.68 -38.94
C GLN A 606 -22.66 -3.72 -39.54
N GLN A 607 -23.46 -4.73 -39.18
CA GLN A 607 -24.90 -4.75 -39.64
C GLN A 607 -25.72 -3.70 -38.90
N LEU A 608 -25.39 -3.38 -37.66
CA LEU A 608 -26.08 -2.38 -36.83
C LEU A 608 -25.66 -0.95 -37.19
N TYR A 609 -24.43 -0.79 -37.71
CA TYR A 609 -23.84 0.49 -38.12
C TYR A 609 -23.33 0.42 -39.58
N PRO A 610 -24.23 0.33 -40.56
CA PRO A 610 -23.85 0.11 -41.96
C PRO A 610 -23.02 1.28 -42.56
N ASP A 611 -23.14 2.48 -41.97
CA ASP A 611 -22.44 3.68 -42.43
C ASP A 611 -21.06 3.89 -41.82
N VAL A 612 -20.60 2.97 -40.95
CA VAL A 612 -19.30 3.01 -40.27
C VAL A 612 -18.40 1.93 -40.85
N GLU A 613 -17.41 2.34 -41.64
CA GLU A 613 -16.46 1.40 -42.25
C GLU A 613 -15.34 0.97 -41.25
N ASN A 614 -14.94 1.88 -40.39
CA ASN A 614 -13.85 1.66 -39.44
C ASN A 614 -14.30 1.96 -37.99
N MET A 615 -14.31 0.94 -37.16
CA MET A 615 -14.69 1.03 -35.76
C MET A 615 -13.46 1.06 -34.82
N ASP A 616 -12.25 1.22 -35.34
CA ASP A 616 -11.05 1.34 -34.54
C ASP A 616 -11.15 2.56 -33.62
N ARG A 617 -11.01 2.32 -32.33
CA ARG A 617 -10.97 3.39 -31.30
C ARG A 617 -9.62 3.51 -30.67
N VAL A 618 -8.96 2.37 -30.54
CA VAL A 618 -7.67 2.26 -29.83
C VAL A 618 -6.74 1.38 -30.64
N TRP A 619 -5.52 1.84 -30.87
CA TRP A 619 -4.43 1.00 -31.38
C TRP A 619 -3.43 0.71 -30.27
N ASN A 620 -3.29 -0.56 -29.92
CA ASN A 620 -2.24 -1.02 -29.01
C ASN A 620 -0.97 -1.27 -29.81
N VAL A 621 0.03 -0.42 -29.61
CA VAL A 621 1.28 -0.42 -30.35
C VAL A 621 2.36 -1.12 -29.53
N PHE A 622 2.90 -2.21 -30.08
CA PHE A 622 3.99 -2.99 -29.49
C PHE A 622 5.32 -2.57 -30.08
N THR A 623 6.26 -2.23 -29.23
CA THR A 623 7.59 -1.77 -29.65
C THR A 623 8.69 -2.57 -28.97
N GLU A 624 9.94 -2.42 -29.41
CA GLU A 624 11.09 -3.03 -28.74
C GLU A 624 11.38 -2.40 -27.37
N GLN A 625 11.26 -1.09 -27.31
CA GLN A 625 11.52 -0.28 -26.13
C GLN A 625 10.53 0.87 -26.07
N ASP A 626 10.20 1.30 -24.85
CA ASP A 626 9.45 2.51 -24.58
C ASP A 626 10.46 3.65 -24.34
N THR A 627 10.58 4.58 -25.30
CA THR A 627 11.53 5.70 -25.24
C THR A 627 10.86 7.01 -25.63
N ASP A 628 11.27 8.11 -25.01
CA ASP A 628 10.77 9.45 -25.33
C ASP A 628 10.98 9.84 -26.80
N SER A 629 12.07 9.39 -27.42
CA SER A 629 12.34 9.67 -28.84
C SER A 629 11.31 8.98 -29.74
N LEU A 630 11.01 7.72 -29.46
CA LEU A 630 10.01 6.95 -30.24
C LEU A 630 8.60 7.51 -30.03
N ARG A 631 8.27 7.92 -28.80
CA ARG A 631 7.01 8.59 -28.50
C ARG A 631 6.84 9.86 -29.32
N LYS A 632 7.86 10.73 -29.37
CA LYS A 632 7.83 11.97 -30.14
C LYS A 632 7.70 11.71 -31.66
N GLU A 633 8.37 10.68 -32.15
CA GLU A 633 8.27 10.26 -33.53
C GLU A 633 6.85 9.75 -33.86
N LEU A 634 6.28 8.87 -33.03
CA LEU A 634 4.91 8.42 -33.21
C LEU A 634 3.90 9.58 -33.12
N PHE A 635 4.08 10.50 -32.15
CA PHE A 635 3.20 11.65 -31.98
C PHE A 635 3.24 12.57 -33.21
N SER A 636 4.42 12.74 -33.81
CA SER A 636 4.56 13.59 -35.01
C SER A 636 3.82 13.07 -36.24
N LEU A 637 3.43 11.78 -36.24
CA LEU A 637 2.61 11.18 -37.32
C LEU A 637 1.11 11.41 -37.14
N LEU A 638 0.69 11.80 -35.94
CA LEU A 638 -0.72 12.02 -35.63
C LEU A 638 -1.12 13.43 -36.11
N ASP A 639 -1.60 13.54 -37.29
CA ASP A 639 -2.00 14.85 -37.89
C ASP A 639 -3.34 15.35 -37.29
N ASP A 640 -4.24 14.46 -36.87
CA ASP A 640 -5.55 14.80 -36.31
C ASP A 640 -5.45 15.15 -34.82
N PRO A 641 -5.94 16.32 -34.36
CA PRO A 641 -5.88 16.73 -32.97
C PRO A 641 -6.73 15.89 -32.01
N ARG A 642 -7.67 15.12 -32.53
CA ARG A 642 -8.48 14.17 -31.73
C ARG A 642 -7.67 12.95 -31.29
N LEU A 643 -6.56 12.65 -31.97
CA LEU A 643 -5.71 11.51 -31.65
C LEU A 643 -4.76 11.85 -30.50
N ASN A 644 -4.70 10.94 -29.53
CA ASN A 644 -3.82 11.00 -28.41
C ASN A 644 -2.91 9.77 -28.35
N ILE A 645 -1.74 9.91 -27.74
CA ILE A 645 -0.82 8.81 -27.48
C ILE A 645 -0.47 8.77 -26.00
N ILE A 646 -0.67 7.63 -25.39
CA ILE A 646 -0.31 7.36 -24.02
C ILE A 646 0.76 6.26 -24.01
N SER A 647 1.85 6.48 -23.30
CA SER A 647 2.91 5.49 -23.14
C SER A 647 2.79 4.74 -21.82
N ARG A 648 3.39 3.56 -21.77
CA ARG A 648 3.54 2.83 -20.51
C ARG A 648 4.35 3.62 -19.48
N SER A 649 5.32 4.42 -19.92
CA SER A 649 6.11 5.29 -19.03
C SER A 649 5.26 6.41 -18.42
N ASP A 650 4.26 6.96 -19.14
CA ASP A 650 3.38 8.00 -18.59
C ASP A 650 2.60 7.46 -17.38
N TYR A 651 1.99 6.26 -17.48
CA TYR A 651 1.37 5.58 -16.35
C TYR A 651 2.39 5.21 -15.25
N GLY A 652 3.60 4.84 -15.65
CA GLY A 652 4.69 4.53 -14.73
C GLY A 652 5.04 5.72 -13.83
N GLU A 653 5.20 6.90 -14.41
CA GLU A 653 5.49 8.14 -13.66
C GLU A 653 4.34 8.51 -12.72
N GLU A 654 3.09 8.38 -13.15
CA GLU A 654 1.91 8.62 -12.32
C GLU A 654 1.89 7.68 -11.08
N PHE A 655 2.10 6.39 -11.30
CA PHE A 655 2.18 5.42 -10.20
C PHE A 655 3.38 5.66 -9.28
N GLU A 656 4.53 6.08 -9.82
CA GLU A 656 5.71 6.39 -9.02
C GLU A 656 5.43 7.55 -8.05
N VAL A 657 4.84 8.62 -8.53
CA VAL A 657 4.43 9.78 -7.71
C VAL A 657 3.40 9.35 -6.64
N ALA A 658 2.38 8.60 -7.04
CA ALA A 658 1.34 8.11 -6.12
C ALA A 658 1.90 7.20 -5.02
N LEU A 659 2.85 6.33 -5.35
CA LEU A 659 3.44 5.36 -4.44
C LEU A 659 4.61 5.91 -3.62
N GLN A 660 5.28 6.98 -4.05
CA GLN A 660 6.50 7.49 -3.41
C GLN A 660 6.36 7.64 -1.90
N SER A 661 5.28 8.22 -1.43
CA SER A 661 5.04 8.43 -0.01
C SER A 661 4.76 7.13 0.77
N VAL A 662 4.13 6.14 0.13
CA VAL A 662 3.90 4.80 0.70
C VAL A 662 5.22 4.04 0.79
N MET A 663 6.06 4.15 -0.24
CA MET A 663 7.37 3.52 -0.29
C MET A 663 8.32 4.04 0.80
N ILE A 664 8.39 5.36 1.02
CA ILE A 664 9.17 5.97 2.11
C ILE A 664 8.76 5.37 3.46
N LEU A 665 7.48 5.21 3.69
CA LEU A 665 6.95 4.61 4.92
C LEU A 665 7.41 3.15 5.08
N ILE A 666 7.27 2.34 4.03
CA ILE A 666 7.62 0.91 4.07
C ILE A 666 9.13 0.76 4.25
N TYR A 667 9.96 1.56 3.57
CA TYR A 667 11.42 1.58 3.79
C TYR A 667 11.79 1.98 5.23
N GLY A 668 11.09 2.97 5.79
CA GLY A 668 11.24 3.36 7.20
C GLY A 668 10.95 2.19 8.14
N LEU A 669 9.85 1.47 7.92
CA LEU A 669 9.48 0.27 8.67
C LEU A 669 10.53 -0.84 8.54
N LEU A 670 11.01 -1.12 7.33
CA LEU A 670 12.07 -2.10 7.08
C LEU A 670 13.38 -1.74 7.81
N CYS A 671 13.79 -0.47 7.77
CA CYS A 671 14.95 0.01 8.50
C CYS A 671 14.81 -0.23 10.01
N PHE A 672 13.62 0.03 10.56
CA PHE A 672 13.32 -0.25 11.97
C PHE A 672 13.38 -1.73 12.33
N LEU A 673 12.76 -2.59 11.52
CA LEU A 673 12.80 -4.04 11.72
C LEU A 673 14.24 -4.57 11.64
N PHE A 674 15.02 -4.03 10.73
CA PHE A 674 16.42 -4.34 10.56
C PHE A 674 17.23 -3.97 11.82
N LEU A 675 17.12 -2.73 12.30
CA LEU A 675 17.76 -2.27 13.54
C LEU A 675 17.31 -3.09 14.76
N PHE A 676 16.04 -3.41 14.82
CA PHE A 676 15.48 -4.23 15.90
C PHE A 676 16.08 -5.65 15.89
N ALA A 677 16.23 -6.28 14.74
CA ALA A 677 16.89 -7.58 14.59
C ALA A 677 18.35 -7.54 15.06
N LEU A 678 19.09 -6.48 14.66
CA LEU A 678 20.49 -6.30 15.06
C LEU A 678 20.64 -6.13 16.58
N VAL A 679 19.80 -5.28 17.18
CA VAL A 679 19.81 -5.06 18.65
C VAL A 679 19.47 -6.34 19.39
N ASN A 680 18.49 -7.09 18.92
CA ASN A 680 18.09 -8.37 19.51
C ASN A 680 19.23 -9.39 19.47
N LEU A 681 19.94 -9.51 18.34
CA LEU A 681 21.13 -10.37 18.20
C LEU A 681 22.23 -9.93 19.19
N VAL A 682 22.62 -8.66 19.18
CA VAL A 682 23.66 -8.11 20.07
C VAL A 682 23.32 -8.35 21.54
N ASN A 683 22.09 -8.08 21.94
CA ASN A 683 21.62 -8.32 23.31
C ASN A 683 21.74 -9.81 23.69
N THR A 684 21.33 -10.70 22.82
CA THR A 684 21.42 -12.15 23.02
C THR A 684 22.88 -12.61 23.20
N LEU A 685 23.75 -12.15 22.32
CA LEU A 685 25.16 -12.52 22.35
C LEU A 685 25.88 -12.00 23.61
N ILE A 686 25.64 -10.73 23.98
CA ILE A 686 26.25 -10.15 25.20
C ILE A 686 25.70 -10.84 26.44
N THR A 687 24.40 -11.12 26.51
CA THR A 687 23.80 -11.81 27.66
C THR A 687 24.32 -13.26 27.77
N ASN A 688 24.53 -13.95 26.65
CA ASN A 688 25.16 -15.28 26.63
C ASN A 688 26.61 -15.25 27.15
N LEU A 689 27.38 -14.25 26.74
CA LEU A 689 28.75 -14.03 27.18
C LEU A 689 28.80 -13.82 28.72
N LEU A 690 27.96 -12.87 29.21
CA LEU A 690 27.96 -12.50 30.61
C LEU A 690 27.43 -13.63 31.54
N SER A 691 26.43 -14.38 31.10
CA SER A 691 25.85 -15.46 31.92
C SER A 691 26.73 -16.71 32.06
N ARG A 692 27.76 -16.83 31.22
CA ARG A 692 28.65 -18.00 31.14
C ARG A 692 30.08 -17.71 31.51
N GLN A 693 30.37 -16.58 32.16
CA GLN A 693 31.74 -16.18 32.54
C GLN A 693 32.45 -17.21 33.39
N GLN A 694 31.76 -17.83 34.36
CA GLN A 694 32.30 -18.86 35.24
C GLN A 694 32.68 -20.14 34.46
N GLU A 695 31.80 -20.57 33.53
CA GLU A 695 32.08 -21.71 32.67
C GLU A 695 33.35 -21.49 31.85
N PHE A 696 33.54 -20.28 31.34
CA PHE A 696 34.73 -19.91 30.59
C PHE A 696 35.98 -19.87 31.47
N GLY A 697 35.84 -19.43 32.71
CA GLY A 697 36.92 -19.49 33.71
C GLY A 697 37.38 -20.94 34.02
N VAL A 698 36.43 -21.85 34.20
CA VAL A 698 36.71 -23.27 34.42
C VAL A 698 37.37 -23.93 33.19
N LEU A 699 36.85 -23.66 31.98
CA LEU A 699 37.46 -24.19 30.75
C LEU A 699 38.89 -23.71 30.54
N GLN A 700 39.18 -22.45 30.89
CA GLN A 700 40.54 -21.91 30.83
C GLN A 700 41.45 -22.50 31.96
N SER A 701 40.91 -22.76 33.13
CA SER A 701 41.70 -23.41 34.20
C SER A 701 42.05 -24.87 33.87
N VAL A 702 41.24 -25.54 33.03
CA VAL A 702 41.52 -26.90 32.52
C VAL A 702 42.47 -26.87 31.29
N GLY A 703 42.94 -25.69 30.85
CA GLY A 703 43.95 -25.55 29.82
C GLY A 703 43.43 -25.05 28.47
N MET A 704 42.17 -24.59 28.34
CA MET A 704 41.66 -24.01 27.13
C MET A 704 42.30 -22.65 26.88
N SER A 705 42.93 -22.46 25.73
CA SER A 705 43.50 -21.14 25.38
C SER A 705 42.45 -20.09 25.07
N GLY A 706 42.76 -18.81 25.26
CA GLY A 706 41.85 -17.70 24.93
C GLY A 706 41.44 -17.66 23.44
N ARG A 707 42.32 -18.12 22.52
CA ARG A 707 42.00 -18.27 21.09
C ARG A 707 40.99 -19.38 20.82
N GLN A 708 41.10 -20.49 21.49
CA GLN A 708 40.15 -21.63 21.36
C GLN A 708 38.77 -21.25 21.92
N LEU A 709 38.74 -20.52 23.05
CA LEU A 709 37.48 -20.03 23.62
C LEU A 709 36.80 -19.00 22.68
N SER A 710 37.56 -18.06 22.12
CA SER A 710 37.04 -17.13 21.12
C SER A 710 36.47 -17.86 19.91
N LYS A 711 37.21 -18.85 19.35
CA LYS A 711 36.74 -19.64 18.21
C LYS A 711 35.45 -20.40 18.52
N MET A 712 35.31 -20.93 19.74
CA MET A 712 34.08 -21.60 20.19
C MET A 712 32.89 -20.62 20.22
N LEU A 713 33.07 -19.40 20.80
CA LEU A 713 32.03 -18.37 20.86
C LEU A 713 31.63 -17.85 19.48
N THR A 714 32.61 -17.66 18.59
CA THR A 714 32.36 -17.25 17.20
C THR A 714 31.56 -18.31 16.45
N MET A 715 31.89 -19.60 16.61
CA MET A 715 31.15 -20.71 16.00
C MET A 715 29.75 -20.85 16.56
N GLU A 716 29.55 -20.63 17.88
CA GLU A 716 28.22 -20.60 18.47
C GLU A 716 27.36 -19.48 17.87
N CYS A 717 27.90 -18.28 17.74
CA CYS A 717 27.23 -17.16 17.11
C CYS A 717 26.92 -17.43 15.61
N LEU A 718 27.87 -17.97 14.88
CA LEU A 718 27.71 -18.35 13.47
C LEU A 718 26.56 -19.36 13.30
N CYS A 719 26.43 -20.35 14.18
CA CYS A 719 25.33 -21.30 14.18
C CYS A 719 23.97 -20.59 14.37
N TYR A 720 23.88 -19.62 15.29
CA TYR A 720 22.65 -18.80 15.44
C TYR A 720 22.33 -18.05 14.16
N ILE A 721 23.30 -17.41 13.51
CA ILE A 721 23.12 -16.65 12.28
C ILE A 721 22.66 -17.59 11.15
N VAL A 722 23.35 -18.70 10.92
CA VAL A 722 23.02 -19.64 9.83
C VAL A 722 21.60 -20.21 10.01
N VAL A 723 21.25 -20.67 11.20
CA VAL A 723 19.91 -21.21 11.47
C VAL A 723 18.85 -20.12 11.29
N THR A 724 19.12 -18.89 11.73
CA THR A 724 18.21 -17.75 11.53
C THR A 724 18.00 -17.46 10.06
N LEU A 725 19.06 -17.41 9.25
CA LEU A 725 18.96 -17.16 7.81
C LEU A 725 18.19 -18.28 7.10
N VAL A 726 18.41 -19.53 7.48
CA VAL A 726 17.65 -20.68 6.91
C VAL A 726 16.16 -20.58 7.24
N ILE A 727 15.80 -20.28 8.50
CA ILE A 727 14.40 -20.13 8.91
C ILE A 727 13.78 -18.91 8.23
N MET A 728 14.51 -17.80 8.13
CA MET A 728 14.09 -16.58 7.45
C MET A 728 13.80 -16.85 5.96
N LEU A 729 14.68 -17.55 5.25
CA LEU A 729 14.51 -17.92 3.85
C LEU A 729 13.29 -18.83 3.63
N LEU A 730 13.14 -19.85 4.46
CA LEU A 730 12.06 -20.82 4.30
C LEU A 730 10.70 -20.20 4.64
N PHE A 731 10.56 -19.68 5.86
CA PHE A 731 9.26 -19.16 6.32
C PHE A 731 8.99 -17.74 5.85
N GLY A 732 10.03 -16.89 5.79
CA GLY A 732 9.87 -15.52 5.29
C GLY A 732 9.57 -15.48 3.80
N GLY A 733 10.20 -16.37 3.01
CA GLY A 733 9.89 -16.54 1.59
C GLY A 733 8.48 -17.04 1.34
N LEU A 734 8.04 -18.07 2.08
CA LEU A 734 6.68 -18.62 1.97
C LEU A 734 5.62 -17.58 2.38
N ILE A 735 5.82 -16.91 3.52
CA ILE A 735 4.89 -15.88 4.01
C ILE A 735 4.90 -14.68 3.07
N GLY A 736 6.07 -14.25 2.58
CA GLY A 736 6.19 -13.16 1.61
C GLY A 736 5.45 -13.46 0.31
N ALA A 737 5.65 -14.65 -0.25
CA ALA A 737 4.92 -15.09 -1.45
C ALA A 737 3.40 -15.16 -1.22
N PHE A 738 2.97 -15.68 -0.07
CA PHE A 738 1.55 -15.72 0.30
C PHE A 738 0.96 -14.30 0.43
N LEU A 739 1.69 -13.36 1.03
CA LEU A 739 1.25 -11.96 1.16
C LEU A 739 1.14 -11.28 -0.20
N VAL A 740 2.07 -11.51 -1.12
CA VAL A 740 2.01 -11.00 -2.49
C VAL A 740 0.72 -11.48 -3.17
N VAL A 741 0.41 -12.79 -3.12
CA VAL A 741 -0.83 -13.33 -3.68
C VAL A 741 -2.07 -12.74 -3.00
N LEU A 742 -2.05 -12.58 -1.68
CA LEU A 742 -3.17 -12.03 -0.92
C LEU A 742 -3.45 -10.57 -1.29
N ILE A 743 -2.40 -9.75 -1.37
CA ILE A 743 -2.50 -8.31 -1.69
C ILE A 743 -2.99 -8.13 -3.13
N THR A 744 -2.47 -8.92 -4.08
CA THR A 744 -2.91 -8.93 -5.48
C THR A 744 -4.38 -9.32 -5.60
N LYS A 745 -4.82 -10.40 -4.90
CA LYS A 745 -6.24 -10.80 -4.91
C LYS A 745 -7.18 -9.79 -4.26
N ALA A 746 -6.70 -9.08 -3.25
CA ALA A 746 -7.48 -8.03 -2.57
C ALA A 746 -7.46 -6.69 -3.34
N ASN A 747 -6.73 -6.61 -4.45
CA ASN A 747 -6.55 -5.41 -5.28
C ASN A 747 -6.21 -4.14 -4.48
N ILE A 748 -5.35 -4.27 -3.46
CA ILE A 748 -5.02 -3.17 -2.53
C ILE A 748 -4.05 -2.15 -3.17
N VAL A 749 -3.12 -2.65 -4.00
CA VAL A 749 -2.02 -1.85 -4.60
C VAL A 749 -1.87 -2.16 -6.10
N GLY A 750 -2.83 -2.87 -6.70
CA GLY A 750 -2.71 -3.40 -8.06
C GLY A 750 -1.98 -4.75 -8.12
N PRO A 751 -1.69 -5.26 -9.32
CA PRO A 751 -1.08 -6.58 -9.50
C PRO A 751 0.39 -6.57 -9.08
N LEU A 752 0.72 -7.38 -8.07
CA LEU A 752 2.09 -7.58 -7.63
C LEU A 752 2.70 -8.81 -8.32
N VAL A 753 3.91 -8.68 -8.84
CA VAL A 753 4.69 -9.81 -9.37
C VAL A 753 5.76 -10.19 -8.38
N TYR A 754 5.73 -11.45 -7.93
CA TYR A 754 6.69 -11.93 -6.94
C TYR A 754 8.15 -11.70 -7.39
N GLN A 755 8.88 -10.93 -6.58
CA GLN A 755 10.33 -10.71 -6.74
C GLN A 755 11.07 -11.12 -5.47
N PHE A 756 12.11 -11.91 -5.64
CA PHE A 756 12.95 -12.36 -4.53
C PHE A 756 13.85 -11.21 -4.04
N PRO A 757 13.80 -10.84 -2.72
CA PRO A 757 14.53 -9.69 -2.18
C PRO A 757 16.02 -10.04 -1.89
N ILE A 758 16.80 -10.24 -2.96
CA ILE A 758 18.20 -10.68 -2.84
C ILE A 758 19.11 -9.64 -2.18
N TRP A 759 18.92 -8.35 -2.50
CA TRP A 759 19.75 -7.28 -1.95
C TRP A 759 19.51 -7.07 -0.46
N GLU A 760 18.26 -7.15 -0.03
CA GLU A 760 17.84 -7.06 1.37
C GLU A 760 18.36 -8.26 2.17
N LEU A 761 18.35 -9.45 1.58
CA LEU A 761 18.96 -10.66 2.14
C LEU A 761 20.47 -10.49 2.32
N LEU A 762 21.18 -10.04 1.28
CA LEU A 762 22.63 -9.85 1.31
C LEU A 762 23.04 -8.75 2.31
N THR A 763 22.32 -7.64 2.36
CA THR A 763 22.58 -6.55 3.34
C THR A 763 22.33 -7.02 4.77
N PHE A 764 21.25 -7.79 5.00
CA PHE A 764 20.98 -8.35 6.32
C PHE A 764 22.04 -9.38 6.74
N ALA A 765 22.41 -10.29 5.85
CA ALA A 765 23.46 -11.28 6.09
C ALA A 765 24.82 -10.60 6.37
N ALA A 766 25.19 -9.59 5.60
CA ALA A 766 26.40 -8.82 5.80
C ALA A 766 26.41 -8.10 7.16
N ALA A 767 25.29 -7.50 7.56
CA ALA A 767 25.16 -6.87 8.87
C ALA A 767 25.28 -7.88 10.04
N LEU A 768 24.67 -9.07 9.92
CA LEU A 768 24.82 -10.13 10.90
C LEU A 768 26.27 -10.62 10.99
N LEU A 769 26.97 -10.75 9.88
CA LEU A 769 28.40 -11.10 9.84
C LEU A 769 29.28 -9.98 10.43
N LEU A 770 28.98 -8.74 10.18
CA LEU A 770 29.67 -7.60 10.83
C LEU A 770 29.51 -7.66 12.35
N ILE A 771 28.27 -7.91 12.84
CA ILE A 771 28.04 -8.08 14.28
C ILE A 771 28.83 -9.29 14.81
N LEU A 772 28.93 -10.39 14.07
CA LEU A 772 29.75 -11.54 14.45
C LEU A 772 31.22 -11.14 14.68
N VAL A 773 31.79 -10.37 13.75
CA VAL A 773 33.17 -9.87 13.85
C VAL A 773 33.36 -8.95 15.05
N LEU A 774 32.44 -7.97 15.20
CA LEU A 774 32.47 -7.03 16.32
C LEU A 774 32.30 -7.75 17.68
N TYR A 775 31.39 -8.70 17.76
CA TYR A 775 31.17 -9.51 18.94
C TYR A 775 32.38 -10.37 19.28
N SER A 776 33.00 -11.02 18.29
CA SER A 776 34.23 -11.79 18.48
C SER A 776 35.36 -10.93 19.03
N ALA A 777 35.58 -9.75 18.44
CA ALA A 777 36.59 -8.79 18.91
C ALA A 777 36.28 -8.28 20.35
N PHE A 778 35.01 -7.97 20.62
CA PHE A 778 34.57 -7.55 21.95
C PHE A 778 34.76 -8.67 22.99
N ALA A 779 34.35 -9.89 22.68
CA ALA A 779 34.47 -11.03 23.57
C ALA A 779 35.94 -11.31 23.96
N VAL A 780 36.85 -11.26 22.96
CA VAL A 780 38.31 -11.41 23.21
C VAL A 780 38.84 -10.31 24.12
N ARG A 781 38.48 -9.03 23.81
CA ARG A 781 38.96 -7.87 24.57
C ARG A 781 38.39 -7.85 25.98
N TYR A 782 37.14 -8.24 26.15
CA TYR A 782 36.47 -8.36 27.45
C TYR A 782 37.11 -9.44 28.31
N MET A 783 37.37 -10.62 27.74
CA MET A 783 38.01 -11.72 28.47
C MET A 783 39.46 -11.44 28.82
N ARG A 784 40.21 -10.68 28.06
CA ARG A 784 41.59 -10.27 28.38
C ARG A 784 41.67 -9.30 29.56
N ARG A 785 40.64 -8.50 29.80
CA ARG A 785 40.60 -7.48 30.86
C ARG A 785 40.32 -8.04 32.27
N GLN A 786 39.81 -9.25 32.35
CA GLN A 786 39.49 -9.87 33.64
C GLN A 786 40.49 -11.01 33.99
N SER A 787 41.04 -11.00 35.18
CA SER A 787 41.92 -12.06 35.65
C SER A 787 41.14 -13.38 35.83
N LEU A 788 41.81 -14.54 35.65
CA LEU A 788 41.25 -15.86 35.87
C LEU A 788 40.67 -16.01 37.31
N VAL A 789 41.36 -15.43 38.29
CA VAL A 789 40.98 -15.45 39.69
C VAL A 789 39.71 -14.64 39.94
N GLU A 790 39.56 -13.48 39.30
CA GLU A 790 38.34 -12.67 39.37
C GLU A 790 37.10 -13.35 38.79
N ARG A 791 37.26 -14.11 37.70
CA ARG A 791 36.15 -14.87 37.08
C ARG A 791 35.70 -16.05 37.93
N ILE A 792 36.60 -16.65 38.67
CA ILE A 792 36.32 -17.75 39.60
C ILE A 792 35.81 -17.20 40.92
N LYS A 793 36.34 -16.06 41.43
CA LYS A 793 35.91 -15.37 42.66
C LYS A 793 34.50 -14.79 42.65
N VAL A 794 33.86 -14.63 41.53
CA VAL A 794 32.41 -14.33 41.48
C VAL A 794 31.61 -15.45 42.16
N MET A 795 32.28 -16.47 42.71
CA MET A 795 31.72 -17.56 43.51
C MET A 795 31.58 -17.27 45.02
N SER A 796 32.27 -16.28 45.57
CA SER A 796 32.23 -16.00 47.00
C SER A 796 31.23 -14.87 47.40
#